data_dc70aed12648d3833efc8c7cdbf716e0
#
_entry.id   dc70aed12648d3833efc8c7cdbf716e0
#
_cell.length_a   1.000
_cell.length_b   1.000
_cell.length_c   1.000
_cell.angle_alpha   90.00
_cell.angle_beta   90.00
_cell.angle_gamma   90.00
#
_symmetry.space_group_name_H-M   'P 1'
#
loop_
_entity.id
_entity.type
_entity.pdbx_description
1 polymer ?
#
loop_
_entity_poly.entity_id
_entity_poly.type
_entity_poly.pdbx_seq_one_letter_code
_entity_poly.pdbx_strand_id
1 'polypeptide(L)'
;MRGGRRSGPEAGDLAQQNPAGPLLKPALAAVLTIAAAMTTPAALAQQPVSQEAATQRRASFNIAPQPLSSALVAFSQATQMQLFFNANLARGKNSPGARGPLTNSEAVRKILAGSGLTYRISGGTVTIVDQGAAVITGSTSADGSIALEQINISGENAWGPVQGYVAKRSASGTKTDTPLIETPQSVSIVTADQIKTTKPASMADALSYTPGIVSQSPAFSRMVDDFMVRGFNVATGDLGMLRDGMKLQTNVYDGAQEPYGLERVEVLRGASSMLYGQLGPGGVVNAISKRPTAEPLHEVNVEYGSYDRKQVSADFGGPLTEDGAWSYRLTGLLRDADNWVDDVPDDRRYIAPALKWSPDDATSLTLLGSYQQIRTRFAPPLPYDVVRSERIPRDMFVGQHGYDRYDSDMFTLGYLFEHEFDNGLKLRNNARYFRADVQWDYLTVTGLSGDTLRRGLWNRTEKSTGFTTDTSLQYEFDTGPAEHTVLGGIDYYRGTYESHRFAGAVGPLDLSDPVYDATPIVNFASDRGWYQSSKQIGVYLQDQIKIDKWVLLLGGRYDWSDSGVTSYRSGVVSNRKDEAFTGRAGLVYLFDNGLAPYASVSQSFAPTTGPDGLYGMFEPSKGTQYEVGLRYQPPGSNFLLSAAIYDLTQTNVVTSADGGITFEQIGEVRSRGFELEAKAEFGNLNLIGSYAYTDARSVKGSQTIPAGERVALVPYHTVSLWADYALDDVGLKGAKIGAGARYLSSANVPDFDKDVPGRVLVDAMVSYDFGAIDKKYEGTTLSVNARNLFDKKYYTCVDSGGCRYGEPLTVTASLGYRW
;
A
#
# COMPACT_ATOMS: atom_id res chain seq x y z
N MET A 1 -39.04 1.37 67.36
CA MET A 1 -39.80 0.12 67.21
C MET A 1 -39.51 -0.49 65.89
N ARG A 2 -38.98 -1.70 65.89
CA ARG A 2 -38.92 -2.71 64.81
C ARG A 2 -38.58 -2.23 63.42
N GLY A 3 -37.44 -2.56 62.70
CA GLY A 3 -36.84 -3.89 62.64
C GLY A 3 -37.12 -4.47 61.29
N GLY A 4 -36.13 -4.47 60.39
CA GLY A 4 -36.28 -5.10 59.08
C GLY A 4 -34.92 -5.13 58.34
N ARG A 5 -34.07 -6.13 58.66
CA ARG A 5 -32.90 -6.51 57.85
C ARG A 5 -33.38 -7.05 56.51
N ARG A 6 -32.77 -6.58 55.41
CA ARG A 6 -32.71 -7.35 54.18
C ARG A 6 -31.24 -7.57 53.79
N SER A 7 -30.96 -8.87 53.73
CA SER A 7 -29.72 -9.49 53.31
C SER A 7 -29.39 -9.21 51.85
N GLY A 8 -28.15 -8.78 51.56
CA GLY A 8 -27.60 -8.75 50.20
C GLY A 8 -27.28 -10.15 49.70
N PRO A 9 -27.28 -10.35 48.39
CA PRO A 9 -26.84 -11.59 47.81
C PRO A 9 -25.33 -11.66 47.66
N GLU A 10 -24.82 -12.84 47.94
CA GLU A 10 -23.43 -13.27 47.87
C GLU A 10 -22.85 -13.09 46.47
N ALA A 11 -21.56 -12.74 46.42
CA ALA A 11 -20.74 -12.77 45.22
C ALA A 11 -20.61 -14.22 44.72
N GLY A 12 -21.28 -14.52 43.62
CA GLY A 12 -21.08 -15.76 42.88
C GLY A 12 -19.90 -15.63 41.91
N ASP A 13 -18.99 -16.58 42.04
CA ASP A 13 -17.86 -16.86 41.16
C ASP A 13 -18.28 -16.90 39.71
N LEU A 14 -17.83 -15.93 38.90
CA LEU A 14 -17.91 -15.99 37.46
C LEU A 14 -16.73 -16.81 36.93
N ALA A 15 -16.94 -18.13 36.86
CA ALA A 15 -16.07 -19.01 36.10
C ALA A 15 -16.02 -18.56 34.63
N GLN A 16 -14.84 -18.25 34.17
CA GLN A 16 -14.55 -17.98 32.76
C GLN A 16 -14.98 -19.17 31.89
N GLN A 17 -16.12 -19.07 31.25
CA GLN A 17 -16.50 -19.96 30.15
C GLN A 17 -15.95 -19.38 28.85
N ASN A 18 -15.03 -20.11 28.23
CA ASN A 18 -14.39 -19.85 26.97
C ASN A 18 -15.38 -20.13 25.81
N PRO A 19 -15.89 -19.17 25.05
CA PRO A 19 -16.94 -19.40 24.05
C PRO A 19 -16.40 -19.76 22.65
N ALA A 20 -15.25 -20.44 22.54
CA ALA A 20 -14.64 -20.79 21.25
C ALA A 20 -15.21 -22.06 20.55
N GLY A 21 -16.28 -22.68 21.10
CA GLY A 21 -16.67 -24.02 20.69
C GLY A 21 -17.48 -24.17 19.37
N PRO A 22 -18.47 -23.34 19.03
CA PRO A 22 -19.31 -23.65 17.88
C PRO A 22 -18.92 -23.00 16.54
N LEU A 23 -18.15 -21.89 16.52
CA LEU A 23 -17.91 -21.15 15.27
C LEU A 23 -16.71 -21.68 14.44
N LEU A 24 -15.76 -22.35 15.10
CA LEU A 24 -14.59 -22.92 14.40
C LEU A 24 -14.88 -24.23 13.63
N LYS A 25 -15.84 -25.02 14.08
CA LYS A 25 -16.14 -26.32 13.46
C LYS A 25 -16.64 -26.26 12.01
N PRO A 26 -17.58 -25.38 11.62
CA PRO A 26 -18.01 -25.32 10.23
C PRO A 26 -16.96 -24.71 9.30
N ALA A 27 -16.15 -23.72 9.78
CA ALA A 27 -15.10 -23.11 8.97
C ALA A 27 -13.94 -24.08 8.69
N LEU A 28 -13.53 -24.87 9.69
CA LEU A 28 -12.49 -25.89 9.52
C LEU A 28 -12.95 -27.02 8.60
N ALA A 29 -14.22 -27.42 8.71
CA ALA A 29 -14.80 -28.43 7.83
C ALA A 29 -14.85 -27.94 6.36
N ALA A 30 -15.15 -26.67 6.11
CA ALA A 30 -15.14 -26.10 4.76
C ALA A 30 -13.73 -26.08 4.13
N VAL A 31 -12.71 -25.72 4.88
CA VAL A 31 -11.32 -25.70 4.40
C VAL A 31 -10.82 -27.14 4.16
N LEU A 32 -11.13 -28.09 5.03
CA LEU A 32 -10.78 -29.49 4.85
C LEU A 32 -11.54 -30.14 3.69
N THR A 33 -12.78 -29.75 3.42
CA THR A 33 -13.57 -30.25 2.30
C THR A 33 -13.02 -29.72 0.97
N ILE A 34 -12.54 -28.48 0.91
CA ILE A 34 -11.88 -27.91 -0.27
C ILE A 34 -10.55 -28.65 -0.54
N ALA A 35 -9.74 -28.92 0.50
CA ALA A 35 -8.50 -29.69 0.36
C ALA A 35 -8.75 -31.13 -0.11
N ALA A 36 -9.82 -31.77 0.40
CA ALA A 36 -10.20 -33.13 -0.01
C ALA A 36 -10.74 -33.22 -1.44
N ALA A 37 -11.43 -32.15 -1.90
CA ALA A 37 -11.91 -32.09 -3.29
C ALA A 37 -10.78 -31.90 -4.31
N MET A 38 -9.61 -31.34 -3.88
CA MET A 38 -8.44 -31.18 -4.74
C MET A 38 -7.52 -32.42 -4.80
N THR A 39 -7.77 -33.47 -3.99
CA THR A 39 -6.89 -34.65 -3.90
C THR A 39 -7.39 -35.86 -4.69
N THR A 40 -8.48 -35.77 -5.44
CA THR A 40 -8.96 -36.87 -6.26
C THR A 40 -9.07 -36.52 -7.73
N PRO A 41 -7.99 -36.71 -8.47
CA PRO A 41 -8.07 -37.47 -9.69
C PRO A 41 -6.84 -38.32 -9.86
N ALA A 42 -6.91 -39.54 -9.83
CA ALA A 42 -5.80 -40.17 -10.42
C ALA A 42 -6.13 -41.54 -10.84
N ALA A 43 -6.19 -41.80 -11.97
CA ALA A 43 -5.68 -43.04 -12.49
C ALA A 43 -5.59 -42.93 -14.00
N LEU A 44 -4.44 -42.49 -14.38
CA LEU A 44 -3.70 -43.13 -15.53
C LEU A 44 -2.32 -42.48 -15.52
N ALA A 45 -1.45 -43.13 -14.73
CA ALA A 45 -0.06 -42.73 -14.61
C ALA A 45 0.68 -43.13 -15.87
N GLN A 46 1.19 -42.13 -16.59
CA GLN A 46 2.48 -42.30 -17.27
C GLN A 46 3.56 -41.75 -16.33
N GLN A 47 4.54 -42.59 -16.00
CA GLN A 47 5.66 -42.24 -15.12
C GLN A 47 6.38 -40.99 -15.60
N PRO A 48 6.74 -40.03 -14.72
CA PRO A 48 7.60 -38.92 -15.08
C PRO A 48 9.00 -39.46 -15.41
N VAL A 49 9.42 -39.31 -16.65
CA VAL A 49 10.82 -39.46 -17.03
C VAL A 49 11.57 -38.29 -16.37
N SER A 50 12.50 -38.61 -15.46
CA SER A 50 13.32 -37.62 -14.77
C SER A 50 13.94 -36.64 -15.76
N GLN A 51 13.83 -35.33 -15.50
CA GLN A 51 14.32 -34.24 -16.36
C GLN A 51 15.84 -34.31 -16.65
N GLU A 52 16.63 -34.93 -15.81
CA GLU A 52 18.04 -35.24 -16.07
C GLU A 52 18.24 -36.22 -17.24
N ALA A 53 17.31 -37.11 -17.51
CA ALA A 53 17.39 -38.03 -18.62
C ALA A 53 17.11 -37.39 -20.00
N ALA A 54 16.42 -36.26 -20.04
CA ALA A 54 16.13 -35.56 -21.31
C ALA A 54 17.34 -34.76 -21.83
N THR A 55 18.21 -34.25 -20.97
CA THR A 55 19.44 -33.50 -21.34
C THR A 55 20.56 -34.40 -21.81
N GLN A 56 20.55 -35.69 -21.49
CA GLN A 56 21.56 -36.67 -21.90
C GLN A 56 21.14 -37.50 -23.13
N ARG A 57 19.90 -37.41 -23.61
CA ARG A 57 19.50 -38.08 -24.86
C ARG A 57 20.19 -37.42 -26.07
N ARG A 58 20.87 -38.25 -26.90
CA ARG A 58 21.44 -37.82 -28.16
C ARG A 58 20.35 -37.78 -29.22
N ALA A 59 20.16 -36.62 -29.85
CA ALA A 59 19.30 -36.40 -30.99
C ALA A 59 20.14 -36.16 -32.25
N SER A 60 19.61 -36.48 -33.42
CA SER A 60 20.32 -36.22 -34.69
C SER A 60 20.04 -34.79 -35.13
N PHE A 61 21.06 -33.93 -35.05
CA PHE A 61 20.99 -32.54 -35.50
C PHE A 61 21.48 -32.39 -36.92
N ASN A 62 20.86 -31.52 -37.73
CA ASN A 62 21.29 -31.13 -39.07
C ASN A 62 21.11 -29.63 -39.29
N ILE A 63 21.80 -28.85 -38.47
CA ILE A 63 21.80 -27.37 -38.57
C ILE A 63 23.04 -26.95 -39.34
N ALA A 64 22.86 -26.38 -40.55
CA ALA A 64 23.95 -25.90 -41.41
C ALA A 64 24.59 -24.63 -40.85
N PRO A 65 25.83 -24.26 -41.24
CA PRO A 65 26.40 -22.96 -40.98
C PRO A 65 25.49 -21.82 -41.52
N GLN A 66 25.16 -20.86 -40.69
CA GLN A 66 24.21 -19.79 -40.99
C GLN A 66 24.32 -18.65 -39.97
N PRO A 67 23.64 -17.50 -40.13
CA PRO A 67 23.59 -16.46 -39.10
C PRO A 67 23.21 -17.04 -37.74
N LEU A 68 23.87 -16.56 -36.66
CA LEU A 68 23.71 -17.15 -35.32
C LEU A 68 22.28 -17.14 -34.81
N SER A 69 21.54 -16.08 -35.06
CA SER A 69 20.11 -15.99 -34.69
C SER A 69 19.27 -17.09 -35.34
N SER A 70 19.51 -17.36 -36.66
CA SER A 70 18.81 -18.40 -37.40
C SER A 70 19.19 -19.84 -36.93
N ALA A 71 20.47 -20.05 -36.60
CA ALA A 71 20.93 -21.31 -36.06
C ALA A 71 20.35 -21.64 -34.69
N LEU A 72 20.20 -20.63 -33.84
CA LEU A 72 19.59 -20.75 -32.53
C LEU A 72 18.07 -21.03 -32.61
N VAL A 73 17.36 -20.38 -33.54
CA VAL A 73 15.95 -20.70 -33.81
C VAL A 73 15.78 -22.10 -34.34
N ALA A 74 16.65 -22.56 -35.29
CA ALA A 74 16.62 -23.94 -35.79
C ALA A 74 16.89 -24.96 -34.69
N PHE A 75 17.74 -24.64 -33.74
CA PHE A 75 17.98 -25.49 -32.57
C PHE A 75 16.73 -25.59 -31.65
N SER A 76 16.09 -24.47 -31.34
CA SER A 76 14.85 -24.42 -30.54
C SER A 76 13.75 -25.27 -31.20
N GLN A 77 13.58 -25.16 -32.53
CA GLN A 77 12.59 -25.93 -33.28
C GLN A 77 12.92 -27.47 -33.28
N ALA A 78 14.21 -27.83 -33.36
CA ALA A 78 14.63 -29.21 -33.37
C ALA A 78 14.52 -29.89 -31.98
N THR A 79 14.63 -29.14 -30.89
CA THR A 79 14.63 -29.66 -29.52
C THR A 79 13.34 -29.38 -28.77
N GLN A 80 12.46 -28.50 -29.28
CA GLN A 80 11.28 -27.95 -28.62
C GLN A 80 11.61 -27.26 -27.30
N MET A 81 12.86 -26.86 -27.09
CA MET A 81 13.28 -26.07 -25.92
C MET A 81 13.00 -24.60 -26.16
N GLN A 82 12.57 -23.93 -25.12
CA GLN A 82 12.42 -22.46 -25.15
C GLN A 82 13.80 -21.81 -25.25
N LEU A 83 13.89 -20.73 -26.03
CA LEU A 83 15.15 -20.05 -26.29
C LEU A 83 15.06 -18.56 -25.91
N PHE A 84 15.92 -18.14 -24.99
CA PHE A 84 16.04 -16.72 -24.60
C PHE A 84 17.41 -16.18 -24.96
N PHE A 85 17.45 -15.11 -25.75
CA PHE A 85 18.67 -14.34 -26.02
C PHE A 85 18.35 -12.90 -26.43
N ASN A 86 19.24 -11.99 -26.08
CA ASN A 86 19.15 -10.61 -26.57
C ASN A 86 19.56 -10.59 -28.06
N ALA A 87 18.66 -10.15 -28.94
CA ALA A 87 18.87 -10.13 -30.37
C ALA A 87 20.15 -9.35 -30.79
N ASN A 88 20.58 -8.36 -30.01
CA ASN A 88 21.80 -7.59 -30.25
C ASN A 88 23.08 -8.46 -30.07
N LEU A 89 23.06 -9.48 -29.19
CA LEU A 89 24.20 -10.38 -28.97
C LEU A 89 24.47 -11.28 -30.19
N ALA A 90 23.42 -11.63 -30.93
CA ALA A 90 23.54 -12.47 -32.12
C ALA A 90 23.74 -11.68 -33.42
N ARG A 91 23.57 -10.34 -33.41
CA ARG A 91 23.64 -9.49 -34.58
C ARG A 91 25.04 -9.51 -35.19
N GLY A 92 25.14 -9.82 -36.50
CA GLY A 92 26.40 -9.86 -37.24
C GLY A 92 27.30 -11.07 -36.95
N LYS A 93 26.85 -12.01 -36.09
CA LYS A 93 27.59 -13.24 -35.78
C LYS A 93 27.09 -14.42 -36.60
N ASN A 94 28.01 -15.32 -37.00
CA ASN A 94 27.71 -16.54 -37.73
C ASN A 94 27.96 -17.77 -36.85
N SER A 95 27.13 -18.81 -37.04
CA SER A 95 27.24 -20.10 -36.38
C SER A 95 27.86 -21.11 -37.33
N PRO A 96 28.80 -21.97 -36.88
CA PRO A 96 29.28 -23.11 -37.68
C PRO A 96 28.24 -24.24 -37.83
N GLY A 97 27.08 -24.09 -37.14
CA GLY A 97 26.01 -25.09 -37.14
C GLY A 97 26.29 -26.28 -36.22
N ALA A 98 25.40 -27.30 -36.25
CA ALA A 98 25.54 -28.53 -35.47
C ALA A 98 25.01 -29.71 -36.29
N ARG A 99 25.81 -30.74 -36.49
CA ARG A 99 25.45 -31.97 -37.26
C ARG A 99 25.85 -33.23 -36.52
N GLY A 100 25.03 -34.26 -36.63
CA GLY A 100 25.26 -35.60 -36.09
C GLY A 100 24.50 -35.90 -34.79
N PRO A 101 24.73 -37.08 -34.20
CA PRO A 101 24.09 -37.46 -32.92
C PRO A 101 24.76 -36.73 -31.76
N LEU A 102 24.11 -35.69 -31.29
CA LEU A 102 24.57 -34.77 -30.21
C LEU A 102 23.56 -34.72 -29.09
N THR A 103 24.03 -34.44 -27.87
CA THR A 103 23.14 -33.97 -26.80
C THR A 103 22.73 -32.49 -27.05
N ASN A 104 21.67 -32.04 -26.42
CA ASN A 104 21.25 -30.63 -26.54
C ASN A 104 22.37 -29.65 -26.14
N SER A 105 23.12 -29.95 -25.09
CA SER A 105 24.28 -29.15 -24.65
C SER A 105 25.43 -29.15 -25.68
N GLU A 106 25.76 -30.31 -26.28
CA GLU A 106 26.77 -30.40 -27.31
C GLU A 106 26.36 -29.61 -28.57
N ALA A 107 25.09 -29.65 -28.94
CA ALA A 107 24.57 -28.94 -30.11
C ALA A 107 24.62 -27.42 -29.92
N VAL A 108 24.17 -26.89 -28.78
CA VAL A 108 24.24 -25.43 -28.46
C VAL A 108 25.69 -24.96 -28.43
N ARG A 109 26.60 -25.73 -27.82
CA ARG A 109 28.04 -25.41 -27.77
C ARG A 109 28.66 -25.28 -29.15
N LYS A 110 28.29 -26.20 -30.05
CA LYS A 110 28.76 -26.13 -31.44
C LYS A 110 28.19 -24.91 -32.17
N ILE A 111 26.90 -24.59 -31.99
CA ILE A 111 26.23 -23.47 -32.59
C ILE A 111 26.87 -22.13 -32.16
N LEU A 112 27.29 -22.02 -30.89
CA LEU A 112 27.92 -20.84 -30.31
C LEU A 112 29.43 -20.74 -30.53
N ALA A 113 30.08 -21.79 -31.12
CA ALA A 113 31.53 -21.78 -31.27
C ALA A 113 32.02 -20.57 -32.10
N GLY A 114 33.01 -19.82 -31.59
CA GLY A 114 33.55 -18.63 -32.23
C GLY A 114 32.70 -17.36 -32.08
N SER A 115 31.55 -17.39 -31.44
CA SER A 115 30.68 -16.24 -31.28
C SER A 115 31.05 -15.33 -30.06
N GLY A 116 31.87 -15.82 -29.12
CA GLY A 116 32.13 -15.14 -27.83
C GLY A 116 30.92 -15.19 -26.88
N LEU A 117 29.93 -16.04 -27.14
CA LEU A 117 28.74 -16.22 -26.30
C LEU A 117 28.80 -17.58 -25.61
N THR A 118 28.18 -17.69 -24.47
CA THR A 118 27.96 -18.91 -23.72
C THR A 118 26.46 -19.18 -23.50
N TYR A 119 26.09 -20.32 -22.93
CA TYR A 119 24.69 -20.73 -22.79
C TYR A 119 24.44 -21.38 -21.43
N ARG A 120 23.17 -21.34 -21.00
CA ARG A 120 22.64 -22.10 -19.86
C ARG A 120 21.41 -22.89 -20.30
N ILE A 121 21.27 -24.12 -19.79
CA ILE A 121 20.07 -24.95 -19.96
C ILE A 121 19.47 -25.19 -18.57
N SER A 122 18.20 -24.84 -18.37
CA SER A 122 17.48 -25.07 -17.12
C SER A 122 15.98 -25.22 -17.43
N GLY A 123 15.29 -26.21 -16.87
CA GLY A 123 13.85 -26.39 -16.99
C GLY A 123 13.28 -26.39 -18.42
N GLY A 124 13.99 -26.98 -19.38
CA GLY A 124 13.55 -26.99 -20.79
C GLY A 124 13.85 -25.69 -21.57
N THR A 125 14.56 -24.73 -20.95
CA THR A 125 14.90 -23.42 -21.53
C THR A 125 16.39 -23.29 -21.77
N VAL A 126 16.80 -22.69 -22.90
CA VAL A 126 18.18 -22.33 -23.24
C VAL A 126 18.33 -20.81 -23.24
N THR A 127 19.20 -20.29 -22.40
CA THR A 127 19.51 -18.85 -22.34
C THR A 127 20.93 -18.61 -22.86
N ILE A 128 21.10 -17.65 -23.78
CA ILE A 128 22.39 -17.26 -24.37
C ILE A 128 22.86 -15.94 -23.73
N VAL A 129 24.10 -15.90 -23.26
CA VAL A 129 24.71 -14.75 -22.59
C VAL A 129 26.11 -14.43 -23.14
N ASP A 130 26.59 -13.21 -22.90
CA ASP A 130 27.93 -12.77 -23.34
C ASP A 130 29.01 -13.36 -22.42
N GLN A 131 30.06 -13.92 -22.99
CA GLN A 131 31.18 -14.53 -22.25
C GLN A 131 32.02 -13.47 -21.47
N GLY A 132 31.99 -12.21 -21.92
CA GLY A 132 32.67 -11.08 -21.24
C GLY A 132 31.89 -10.53 -20.02
N ALA A 133 30.57 -10.76 -19.95
CA ALA A 133 29.75 -10.39 -18.79
C ALA A 133 29.77 -11.47 -17.67
N ALA A 134 30.40 -12.62 -17.90
CA ALA A 134 30.43 -13.76 -16.99
C ALA A 134 31.69 -13.84 -16.10
N VAL A 135 32.49 -12.78 -16.02
CA VAL A 135 33.68 -12.76 -15.16
C VAL A 135 33.37 -12.08 -13.83
N ILE A 136 32.61 -12.80 -12.99
CA ILE A 136 32.70 -12.65 -11.53
C ILE A 136 32.56 -14.05 -10.92
N THR A 137 33.68 -14.60 -10.47
CA THR A 137 33.88 -15.75 -9.56
C THR A 137 32.93 -16.94 -9.68
N GLY A 138 33.29 -17.92 -10.55
CA GLY A 138 32.68 -19.26 -10.56
C GLY A 138 33.78 -20.33 -10.77
N SER A 139 33.68 -21.44 -10.05
CA SER A 139 34.52 -22.62 -10.26
C SER A 139 34.17 -23.31 -11.60
N THR A 140 35.18 -23.60 -12.42
CA THR A 140 35.03 -24.37 -13.66
C THR A 140 34.90 -25.88 -13.35
N SER A 141 33.78 -26.48 -13.80
CA SER A 141 33.60 -27.94 -13.81
C SER A 141 34.48 -28.63 -14.87
N ALA A 142 34.84 -29.90 -14.65
CA ALA A 142 35.75 -30.66 -15.51
C ALA A 142 35.30 -30.86 -16.98
N ASP A 143 34.08 -30.50 -17.33
CA ASP A 143 33.51 -30.54 -18.69
C ASP A 143 33.57 -29.20 -19.44
N GLY A 144 34.20 -28.16 -18.84
CA GLY A 144 34.31 -26.82 -19.43
C GLY A 144 33.04 -25.97 -19.30
N SER A 145 32.03 -26.38 -18.53
CA SER A 145 30.90 -25.56 -18.14
C SER A 145 31.31 -24.71 -16.92
N ILE A 146 31.03 -23.41 -16.95
CA ILE A 146 31.15 -22.54 -15.78
C ILE A 146 29.83 -22.70 -15.04
N ALA A 147 29.89 -23.30 -13.84
CA ALA A 147 28.78 -23.18 -12.89
C ALA A 147 28.77 -21.74 -12.40
N LEU A 148 28.08 -20.86 -13.10
CA LEU A 148 27.71 -19.57 -12.55
C LEU A 148 26.75 -19.83 -11.40
N GLU A 149 27.01 -19.23 -10.25
CA GLU A 149 25.98 -19.12 -9.21
C GLU A 149 24.68 -18.68 -9.86
N GLN A 150 23.59 -19.21 -9.36
CA GLN A 150 22.27 -18.95 -9.87
C GLN A 150 22.03 -17.44 -9.82
N ILE A 151 22.22 -16.72 -10.94
CA ILE A 151 21.68 -15.39 -11.08
C ILE A 151 20.17 -15.60 -11.04
N ASN A 152 19.59 -15.48 -9.87
CA ASN A 152 18.17 -15.30 -9.72
C ASN A 152 17.84 -13.95 -10.37
N ILE A 153 17.62 -13.94 -11.67
CA ILE A 153 16.77 -12.95 -12.30
C ILE A 153 15.37 -13.32 -11.78
N SER A 154 15.08 -12.95 -10.54
CA SER A 154 13.71 -12.93 -10.07
C SER A 154 13.03 -11.88 -10.94
N GLY A 155 12.26 -12.31 -11.92
CA GLY A 155 11.36 -11.44 -12.66
C GLY A 155 10.53 -10.66 -11.63
N GLU A 156 10.08 -9.46 -11.99
CA GLU A 156 9.18 -8.68 -11.13
C GLU A 156 8.05 -9.59 -10.62
N ASN A 157 7.86 -9.65 -9.31
CA ASN A 157 6.76 -10.36 -8.68
C ASN A 157 5.88 -9.38 -7.89
N ALA A 158 4.68 -9.82 -7.54
CA ALA A 158 3.67 -9.00 -6.93
C ALA A 158 4.02 -8.46 -5.52
N TRP A 159 5.08 -8.94 -4.89
CA TRP A 159 5.52 -8.53 -3.54
C TRP A 159 6.95 -8.01 -3.48
N GLY A 160 7.70 -8.17 -4.56
CA GLY A 160 9.11 -7.80 -4.65
C GLY A 160 9.35 -6.34 -5.03
N PRO A 161 10.63 -5.96 -5.11
CA PRO A 161 11.02 -4.65 -5.60
C PRO A 161 10.62 -4.48 -7.08
N VAL A 162 10.34 -3.23 -7.44
CA VAL A 162 10.10 -2.80 -8.82
C VAL A 162 11.20 -1.80 -9.17
N GLN A 163 11.90 -2.04 -10.28
CA GLN A 163 12.85 -1.06 -10.82
C GLN A 163 12.07 -0.01 -11.63
N GLY A 164 12.36 1.28 -11.40
CA GLY A 164 11.69 2.38 -12.06
C GLY A 164 10.29 2.69 -11.51
N TYR A 165 9.43 3.24 -12.37
CA TYR A 165 8.09 3.73 -11.98
C TYR A 165 6.95 2.82 -12.41
N VAL A 166 7.20 1.89 -13.35
CA VAL A 166 6.18 1.07 -14.00
C VAL A 166 6.18 -0.34 -13.41
N ALA A 167 5.31 -0.59 -12.44
CA ALA A 167 5.02 -1.92 -11.94
C ALA A 167 4.12 -2.68 -12.92
N LYS A 168 4.39 -3.97 -13.11
CA LYS A 168 3.64 -4.84 -14.04
C LYS A 168 2.78 -5.87 -13.32
N ARG A 169 3.02 -6.12 -12.03
CA ARG A 169 2.35 -7.15 -11.22
C ARG A 169 1.92 -6.61 -9.86
N SER A 170 0.81 -7.14 -9.33
CA SER A 170 0.30 -6.82 -8.00
C SER A 170 -0.45 -8.01 -7.39
N ALA A 171 -0.34 -8.16 -6.07
CA ALA A 171 -1.17 -9.09 -5.31
C ALA A 171 -2.35 -8.40 -4.60
N SER A 172 -2.39 -7.07 -4.53
CA SER A 172 -3.46 -6.37 -3.80
C SER A 172 -4.85 -6.56 -4.44
N GLY A 173 -4.89 -6.80 -5.76
CA GLY A 173 -6.14 -7.05 -6.48
C GLY A 173 -6.62 -8.50 -6.46
N THR A 174 -5.79 -9.48 -6.10
CA THR A 174 -6.10 -10.91 -6.25
C THR A 174 -5.58 -11.81 -5.13
N LYS A 175 -4.70 -11.32 -4.25
CA LYS A 175 -3.90 -12.10 -3.27
C LYS A 175 -2.99 -13.16 -3.93
N THR A 176 -2.86 -13.14 -5.26
CA THR A 176 -1.96 -13.98 -6.05
C THR A 176 -0.98 -13.11 -6.83
N ASP A 177 0.11 -13.68 -7.31
CA ASP A 177 1.04 -12.99 -8.20
C ASP A 177 0.41 -12.81 -9.59
N THR A 178 -0.29 -11.70 -9.80
CA THR A 178 -1.09 -11.47 -11.01
C THR A 178 -0.57 -10.28 -11.80
N PRO A 179 -0.43 -10.38 -13.14
CA PRO A 179 -0.17 -9.25 -14.00
C PRO A 179 -1.26 -8.17 -13.85
N LEU A 180 -0.87 -6.90 -13.76
CA LEU A 180 -1.84 -5.80 -13.67
C LEU A 180 -2.81 -5.79 -14.84
N ILE A 181 -2.34 -6.17 -16.04
CA ILE A 181 -3.15 -6.22 -17.25
C ILE A 181 -4.30 -7.25 -17.15
N GLU A 182 -4.17 -8.28 -16.29
CA GLU A 182 -5.16 -9.33 -16.05
C GLU A 182 -6.08 -9.05 -14.85
N THR A 183 -5.87 -7.94 -14.12
CA THR A 183 -6.63 -7.60 -12.92
C THR A 183 -7.86 -6.74 -13.27
N PRO A 184 -9.12 -7.20 -13.06
CA PRO A 184 -10.32 -6.46 -13.45
C PRO A 184 -10.75 -5.42 -12.40
N GLN A 185 -9.84 -4.64 -11.87
CA GLN A 185 -10.11 -3.57 -10.88
C GLN A 185 -8.99 -2.54 -10.91
N SER A 186 -9.29 -1.28 -10.65
CA SER A 186 -8.31 -0.19 -10.63
C SER A 186 -7.28 -0.38 -9.51
N VAL A 187 -6.00 -0.48 -9.89
CA VAL A 187 -4.85 -0.56 -8.99
C VAL A 187 -3.82 0.47 -9.41
N SER A 188 -3.35 1.29 -8.47
CA SER A 188 -2.18 2.17 -8.65
C SER A 188 -1.04 1.71 -7.76
N ILE A 189 0.19 1.82 -8.23
CA ILE A 189 1.39 1.41 -7.50
C ILE A 189 2.40 2.54 -7.49
N VAL A 190 2.78 3.02 -6.32
CA VAL A 190 3.89 3.95 -6.09
C VAL A 190 5.11 3.12 -5.72
N THR A 191 6.15 3.13 -6.52
CA THR A 191 7.36 2.32 -6.35
C THR A 191 8.37 2.98 -5.39
N ALA A 192 9.34 2.20 -4.88
CA ALA A 192 10.45 2.73 -4.08
C ALA A 192 11.25 3.79 -4.84
N ASP A 193 11.45 3.63 -6.14
CA ASP A 193 12.17 4.61 -6.98
C ASP A 193 11.38 5.92 -7.12
N GLN A 194 10.05 5.86 -7.23
CA GLN A 194 9.19 7.05 -7.19
C GLN A 194 9.29 7.74 -5.82
N ILE A 195 9.24 6.99 -4.70
CA ILE A 195 9.39 7.52 -3.33
C ILE A 195 10.78 8.18 -3.18
N LYS A 196 11.84 7.51 -3.65
CA LYS A 196 13.22 8.03 -3.59
C LYS A 196 13.39 9.33 -4.38
N THR A 197 12.75 9.45 -5.55
CA THR A 197 12.86 10.62 -6.43
C THR A 197 12.02 11.80 -5.91
N THR A 198 10.77 11.57 -5.49
CA THR A 198 9.86 12.64 -5.06
C THR A 198 10.04 13.07 -3.60
N LYS A 199 10.77 12.28 -2.79
CA LYS A 199 11.07 12.55 -1.38
C LYS A 199 9.82 12.93 -0.56
N PRO A 200 8.79 12.09 -0.51
CA PRO A 200 7.58 12.37 0.25
C PRO A 200 7.89 12.37 1.74
N ALA A 201 7.31 13.29 2.49
CA ALA A 201 7.46 13.36 3.93
C ALA A 201 6.34 12.65 4.70
N SER A 202 5.28 12.23 3.98
CA SER A 202 4.13 11.45 4.49
C SER A 202 3.57 10.52 3.41
N MET A 203 2.69 9.60 3.81
CA MET A 203 1.95 8.75 2.84
C MET A 203 1.06 9.59 1.92
N ALA A 204 0.45 10.66 2.44
CA ALA A 204 -0.33 11.60 1.64
C ALA A 204 0.50 12.22 0.50
N ASP A 205 1.75 12.55 0.80
CA ASP A 205 2.68 13.07 -0.21
C ASP A 205 3.07 12.01 -1.24
N ALA A 206 3.35 10.78 -0.78
CA ALA A 206 3.69 9.67 -1.66
C ALA A 206 2.56 9.37 -2.67
N LEU A 207 1.30 9.50 -2.24
CA LEU A 207 0.11 9.25 -3.05
C LEU A 207 -0.36 10.47 -3.87
N SER A 208 0.29 11.63 -3.75
CA SER A 208 -0.16 12.91 -4.33
C SER A 208 -0.20 12.96 -5.87
N TYR A 209 0.45 12.01 -6.56
CA TYR A 209 0.42 11.83 -8.01
C TYR A 209 -0.49 10.66 -8.46
N THR A 210 -1.29 10.09 -7.55
CA THR A 210 -2.23 8.99 -7.81
C THR A 210 -3.65 9.53 -8.03
N PRO A 211 -4.41 9.04 -9.05
CA PRO A 211 -5.74 9.59 -9.34
C PRO A 211 -6.76 9.28 -8.25
N GLY A 212 -7.69 10.21 -8.02
CA GLY A 212 -8.85 10.01 -7.14
C GLY A 212 -8.53 9.96 -5.65
N ILE A 213 -7.31 10.31 -5.24
CA ILE A 213 -6.89 10.38 -3.84
C ILE A 213 -6.82 11.83 -3.39
N VAL A 214 -7.45 12.11 -2.26
CA VAL A 214 -7.43 13.42 -1.61
C VAL A 214 -7.06 13.24 -0.15
N SER A 215 -6.00 13.89 0.30
CA SER A 215 -5.66 13.99 1.73
C SER A 215 -6.28 15.24 2.34
N GLN A 216 -6.54 15.23 3.63
CA GLN A 216 -7.09 16.37 4.32
C GLN A 216 -6.07 17.54 4.38
N SER A 217 -5.33 17.66 5.43
CA SER A 217 -4.38 18.77 5.62
C SER A 217 -2.95 18.24 5.67
N PRO A 218 -1.99 18.87 4.96
CA PRO A 218 -0.59 18.50 5.06
C PRO A 218 -0.03 18.46 6.48
N ALA A 219 -0.43 19.41 7.34
CA ALA A 219 -0.03 19.42 8.76
C ALA A 219 -0.58 18.19 9.52
N PHE A 220 -1.83 17.81 9.24
CA PHE A 220 -2.45 16.64 9.85
C PHE A 220 -1.86 15.32 9.34
N SER A 221 -1.45 15.26 8.08
CA SER A 221 -0.82 14.08 7.47
C SER A 221 0.58 13.76 8.02
N ARG A 222 1.17 14.64 8.83
CA ARG A 222 2.38 14.31 9.61
C ARG A 222 2.07 13.45 10.83
N MET A 223 0.84 13.50 11.34
CA MET A 223 0.39 12.75 12.50
C MET A 223 -0.20 11.41 12.09
N VAL A 224 -1.08 11.40 11.10
CA VAL A 224 -1.96 10.28 10.74
C VAL A 224 -2.08 10.12 9.24
N ASP A 225 -2.38 8.89 8.81
CA ASP A 225 -2.73 8.59 7.43
C ASP A 225 -4.24 8.69 7.25
N ASP A 226 -4.71 9.80 6.68
CA ASP A 226 -6.14 10.06 6.45
C ASP A 226 -6.37 10.50 5.01
N PHE A 227 -7.00 9.63 4.23
CA PHE A 227 -7.25 9.82 2.80
C PHE A 227 -8.69 9.53 2.43
N MET A 228 -9.17 10.25 1.42
CA MET A 228 -10.36 9.89 0.67
C MET A 228 -9.95 9.26 -0.65
N VAL A 229 -10.59 8.15 -1.00
CA VAL A 229 -10.49 7.50 -2.30
C VAL A 229 -11.88 7.45 -2.92
N ARG A 230 -12.05 8.01 -4.11
CA ARG A 230 -13.38 8.14 -4.77
C ARG A 230 -14.44 8.83 -3.90
N GLY A 231 -14.02 9.73 -3.02
CA GLY A 231 -14.92 10.46 -2.10
C GLY A 231 -15.31 9.72 -0.82
N PHE A 232 -14.74 8.52 -0.56
CA PHE A 232 -14.92 7.77 0.68
C PHE A 232 -13.62 7.75 1.48
N ASN A 233 -13.72 7.91 2.80
CA ASN A 233 -12.57 7.78 3.68
C ASN A 233 -12.13 6.31 3.76
N VAL A 234 -10.82 6.05 3.72
CA VAL A 234 -10.27 4.68 3.78
C VAL A 234 -9.54 4.38 5.10
N ALA A 235 -9.32 5.38 5.94
CA ALA A 235 -8.58 5.24 7.19
C ALA A 235 -9.50 5.29 8.42
N THR A 236 -10.37 6.29 8.51
CA THR A 236 -11.22 6.51 9.69
C THR A 236 -12.40 5.54 9.70
N GLY A 237 -12.37 4.55 10.60
CA GLY A 237 -13.47 3.60 10.79
C GLY A 237 -13.56 2.48 9.75
N ASP A 238 -12.92 2.62 8.62
CA ASP A 238 -13.07 1.71 7.48
C ASP A 238 -11.95 0.68 7.34
N LEU A 239 -10.90 0.73 8.20
CA LEU A 239 -9.80 -0.24 8.27
C LEU A 239 -9.08 -0.52 6.93
N GLY A 240 -9.09 0.45 6.01
CA GLY A 240 -8.52 0.33 4.68
C GLY A 240 -7.00 0.52 4.60
N MET A 241 -6.34 0.80 5.73
CA MET A 241 -4.87 0.89 5.81
C MET A 241 -4.28 -0.49 6.09
N LEU A 242 -3.57 -1.03 5.10
CA LEU A 242 -2.94 -2.35 5.19
C LEU A 242 -1.42 -2.24 5.18
N ARG A 243 -0.79 -3.26 5.77
CA ARG A 243 0.65 -3.52 5.65
C ARG A 243 0.84 -4.98 5.22
N ASP A 244 1.51 -5.19 4.07
CA ASP A 244 1.72 -6.52 3.47
C ASP A 244 0.41 -7.34 3.33
N GLY A 245 -0.69 -6.67 2.94
CA GLY A 245 -2.01 -7.28 2.77
C GLY A 245 -2.78 -7.56 4.06
N MET A 246 -2.28 -7.12 5.22
CA MET A 246 -2.90 -7.33 6.54
C MET A 246 -3.28 -6.01 7.20
N LYS A 247 -4.36 -5.98 7.97
CA LYS A 247 -4.79 -4.78 8.72
C LYS A 247 -3.69 -4.33 9.67
N LEU A 248 -3.35 -3.05 9.62
CA LEU A 248 -2.27 -2.47 10.41
C LEU A 248 -2.79 -1.67 11.60
N GLN A 249 -3.88 -0.93 11.45
CA GLN A 249 -4.38 0.00 12.46
C GLN A 249 -5.76 -0.40 12.95
N THR A 250 -6.10 -0.09 14.19
CA THR A 250 -7.47 -0.16 14.72
C THR A 250 -8.13 1.20 14.79
N ASN A 251 -7.32 2.28 14.77
CA ASN A 251 -7.77 3.65 14.75
C ASN A 251 -6.86 4.52 13.88
N VAL A 252 -7.40 5.55 13.24
CA VAL A 252 -6.63 6.50 12.41
C VAL A 252 -5.54 7.23 13.21
N TYR A 253 -5.77 7.46 14.50
CA TYR A 253 -4.85 8.19 15.37
C TYR A 253 -3.69 7.35 15.91
N ASP A 254 -3.54 6.10 15.50
CA ASP A 254 -2.41 5.24 15.91
C ASP A 254 -1.06 5.77 15.41
N GLY A 255 -1.04 6.48 14.28
CA GLY A 255 0.14 7.11 13.69
C GLY A 255 0.23 6.93 12.18
N ALA A 256 0.92 7.84 11.50
CA ALA A 256 1.18 7.76 10.07
C ALA A 256 2.34 6.81 9.76
N GLN A 257 2.25 6.03 8.68
CA GLN A 257 3.33 5.14 8.23
C GLN A 257 4.50 5.93 7.63
N GLU A 258 5.73 5.49 7.90
CA GLU A 258 6.94 6.10 7.33
C GLU A 258 7.21 5.59 5.91
N PRO A 259 7.17 6.45 4.86
CA PRO A 259 7.35 6.02 3.48
C PRO A 259 8.73 5.40 3.17
N TYR A 260 9.79 5.83 3.87
CA TYR A 260 11.14 5.30 3.66
C TYR A 260 11.24 3.79 3.94
N GLY A 261 10.40 3.26 4.83
CA GLY A 261 10.34 1.83 5.17
C GLY A 261 9.62 0.95 4.15
N LEU A 262 9.17 1.51 3.02
CA LEU A 262 8.31 0.82 2.06
C LEU A 262 9.05 0.44 0.79
N GLU A 263 8.75 -0.74 0.28
CA GLU A 263 9.16 -1.19 -1.05
C GLU A 263 8.24 -0.58 -2.12
N ARG A 264 6.95 -0.48 -1.83
CA ARG A 264 5.95 0.18 -2.67
C ARG A 264 4.65 0.42 -1.89
N VAL A 265 3.81 1.27 -2.42
CA VAL A 265 2.46 1.52 -1.93
C VAL A 265 1.47 1.19 -3.04
N GLU A 266 0.51 0.33 -2.76
CA GLU A 266 -0.52 -0.08 -3.71
C GLU A 266 -1.88 0.46 -3.25
N VAL A 267 -2.62 1.08 -4.16
CA VAL A 267 -3.97 1.57 -3.92
C VAL A 267 -4.93 0.76 -4.77
N LEU A 268 -5.70 -0.11 -4.12
CA LEU A 268 -6.81 -0.83 -4.74
C LEU A 268 -8.09 0.00 -4.51
N ARG A 269 -8.66 0.54 -5.57
CA ARG A 269 -9.79 1.47 -5.49
C ARG A 269 -11.13 0.75 -5.57
N GLY A 270 -12.08 1.18 -4.71
CA GLY A 270 -13.43 0.66 -4.65
C GLY A 270 -13.60 -0.56 -3.75
N ALA A 271 -14.82 -1.09 -3.70
CA ALA A 271 -15.23 -2.16 -2.81
C ALA A 271 -14.33 -3.41 -2.92
N SER A 272 -13.76 -3.88 -1.79
CA SER A 272 -12.74 -4.93 -1.79
C SER A 272 -12.84 -5.90 -0.59
N SER A 273 -14.00 -5.97 0.07
CA SER A 273 -14.18 -6.82 1.26
C SER A 273 -14.05 -8.32 0.95
N MET A 274 -14.34 -8.73 -0.28
CA MET A 274 -14.11 -10.11 -0.70
C MET A 274 -12.66 -10.57 -0.46
N LEU A 275 -11.67 -9.67 -0.56
CA LEU A 275 -10.27 -9.99 -0.31
C LEU A 275 -9.85 -9.80 1.15
N TYR A 276 -10.34 -8.74 1.81
CA TYR A 276 -9.79 -8.23 3.06
C TYR A 276 -10.80 -8.17 4.22
N GLY A 277 -12.03 -8.63 4.01
CA GLY A 277 -13.10 -8.61 5.02
C GLY A 277 -13.64 -7.21 5.27
N GLN A 278 -13.85 -6.86 6.53
CA GLN A 278 -14.43 -5.57 6.94
C GLN A 278 -13.66 -4.38 6.38
N LEU A 279 -14.24 -3.69 5.41
CA LEU A 279 -13.67 -2.52 4.73
C LEU A 279 -14.77 -1.58 4.26
N GLY A 280 -14.50 -0.28 4.32
CA GLY A 280 -15.29 0.74 3.63
C GLY A 280 -15.24 0.60 2.10
N PRO A 281 -16.14 1.31 1.39
CA PRO A 281 -16.27 1.17 -0.05
C PRO A 281 -15.17 1.87 -0.86
N GLY A 282 -14.40 2.79 -0.27
CA GLY A 282 -13.34 3.53 -0.95
C GLY A 282 -12.22 2.66 -1.49
N GLY A 283 -11.91 1.56 -0.78
CA GLY A 283 -10.84 0.63 -1.13
C GLY A 283 -9.79 0.48 -0.05
N VAL A 284 -8.56 0.16 -0.46
CA VAL A 284 -7.42 -0.04 0.46
C VAL A 284 -6.17 0.66 -0.04
N VAL A 285 -5.36 1.12 0.92
CA VAL A 285 -3.97 1.53 0.73
C VAL A 285 -3.09 0.47 1.37
N ASN A 286 -2.45 -0.36 0.56
CA ASN A 286 -1.60 -1.45 1.01
C ASN A 286 -0.12 -1.05 0.88
N ALA A 287 0.53 -0.84 2.02
CA ALA A 287 1.95 -0.54 2.10
C ALA A 287 2.76 -1.85 2.16
N ILE A 288 3.65 -2.07 1.20
CA ILE A 288 4.51 -3.24 1.15
C ILE A 288 5.84 -2.93 1.84
N SER A 289 6.20 -3.73 2.83
CA SER A 289 7.45 -3.59 3.59
C SER A 289 8.66 -3.92 2.73
N LYS A 290 9.76 -3.21 2.94
CA LYS A 290 11.08 -3.62 2.44
C LYS A 290 11.43 -5.00 2.99
N ARG A 291 11.88 -5.91 2.09
CA ARG A 291 12.18 -7.31 2.40
C ARG A 291 13.67 -7.59 2.24
N PRO A 292 14.21 -8.65 2.90
CA PRO A 292 15.57 -9.10 2.69
C PRO A 292 15.92 -9.27 1.21
N THR A 293 17.13 -8.86 0.84
CA THR A 293 17.65 -8.88 -0.52
C THR A 293 18.56 -10.08 -0.74
N ALA A 294 18.59 -10.61 -1.95
CA ALA A 294 19.55 -11.65 -2.33
C ALA A 294 20.96 -11.07 -2.54
N GLU A 295 21.03 -9.82 -3.01
CA GLU A 295 22.29 -9.10 -3.23
C GLU A 295 22.60 -8.16 -2.06
N PRO A 296 23.90 -7.92 -1.75
CA PRO A 296 24.30 -6.94 -0.76
C PRO A 296 23.73 -5.55 -1.07
N LEU A 297 23.14 -4.92 -0.07
CA LEU A 297 22.62 -3.56 -0.13
C LEU A 297 23.17 -2.77 1.05
N HIS A 298 23.85 -1.69 0.77
CA HIS A 298 24.34 -0.76 1.77
C HIS A 298 24.04 0.65 1.30
N GLU A 299 23.13 1.35 1.97
CA GLU A 299 22.75 2.73 1.64
C GLU A 299 22.67 3.57 2.91
N VAL A 300 23.26 4.76 2.87
CA VAL A 300 23.11 5.79 3.90
C VAL A 300 22.77 7.11 3.23
N ASN A 301 21.78 7.82 3.77
CA ASN A 301 21.37 9.14 3.29
C ASN A 301 21.38 10.13 4.47
N VAL A 302 21.85 11.34 4.20
CA VAL A 302 21.78 12.49 5.11
C VAL A 302 20.99 13.59 4.41
N GLU A 303 20.00 14.16 5.11
CA GLU A 303 19.15 15.21 4.58
C GLU A 303 19.18 16.44 5.48
N TYR A 304 19.19 17.62 4.83
CA TYR A 304 19.01 18.91 5.45
C TYR A 304 18.03 19.75 4.65
N GLY A 305 17.16 20.52 5.31
CA GLY A 305 16.11 21.23 4.59
C GLY A 305 15.45 22.36 5.36
N SER A 306 14.38 22.89 4.79
CA SER A 306 13.51 23.89 5.39
C SER A 306 12.99 23.44 6.76
N TYR A 307 12.73 24.40 7.65
CA TYR A 307 12.21 24.14 9.00
C TYR A 307 13.16 23.27 9.83
N ASP A 308 14.45 23.64 9.81
CA ASP A 308 15.55 22.98 10.54
C ASP A 308 15.61 21.45 10.37
N ARG A 309 15.08 20.94 9.23
CA ARG A 309 15.03 19.50 8.96
C ARG A 309 16.42 18.91 8.87
N LYS A 310 16.70 17.96 9.74
CA LYS A 310 17.89 17.11 9.79
C LYS A 310 17.43 15.67 9.83
N GLN A 311 17.85 14.85 8.87
CA GLN A 311 17.47 13.44 8.81
C GLN A 311 18.65 12.60 8.40
N VAL A 312 18.81 11.46 9.09
CA VAL A 312 19.70 10.37 8.67
C VAL A 312 18.86 9.13 8.45
N SER A 313 19.04 8.46 7.32
CA SER A 313 18.39 7.18 7.04
C SER A 313 19.39 6.19 6.48
N ALA A 314 19.18 4.91 6.77
CA ALA A 314 20.05 3.83 6.35
C ALA A 314 19.24 2.60 5.96
N ASP A 315 19.75 1.84 4.98
CA ASP A 315 19.14 0.62 4.49
C ASP A 315 20.26 -0.40 4.18
N PHE A 316 20.33 -1.45 4.99
CA PHE A 316 21.32 -2.51 4.88
C PHE A 316 20.64 -3.84 4.62
N GLY A 317 21.12 -4.62 3.69
CA GLY A 317 20.58 -5.92 3.35
C GLY A 317 21.58 -6.83 2.67
N GLY A 318 21.23 -8.11 2.55
CA GLY A 318 22.03 -9.09 1.83
C GLY A 318 21.96 -10.48 2.44
N PRO A 319 22.65 -11.46 1.83
CA PRO A 319 22.75 -12.80 2.35
C PRO A 319 23.56 -12.82 3.65
N LEU A 320 23.18 -13.68 4.60
CA LEU A 320 23.90 -13.96 5.84
C LEU A 320 24.72 -15.25 5.73
N THR A 321 24.35 -16.15 4.81
CA THR A 321 25.01 -17.44 4.58
C THR A 321 25.45 -17.53 3.13
N GLU A 322 26.52 -18.29 2.85
CA GLU A 322 27.09 -18.43 1.50
C GLU A 322 26.12 -19.12 0.52
N ASP A 323 25.24 -20.01 1.03
CA ASP A 323 24.20 -20.68 0.25
C ASP A 323 22.96 -19.80 -0.01
N GLY A 324 22.92 -18.58 0.55
CA GLY A 324 21.79 -17.66 0.41
C GLY A 324 20.53 -18.09 1.19
N ALA A 325 20.59 -19.17 1.98
CA ALA A 325 19.45 -19.67 2.74
C ALA A 325 18.94 -18.66 3.78
N TRP A 326 19.81 -17.82 4.30
CA TRP A 326 19.45 -16.72 5.19
C TRP A 326 19.84 -15.38 4.59
N SER A 327 18.89 -14.45 4.59
CA SER A 327 19.12 -13.06 4.20
C SER A 327 18.45 -12.10 5.18
N TYR A 328 18.96 -10.87 5.27
CA TYR A 328 18.45 -9.85 6.17
C TYR A 328 18.20 -8.51 5.45
N ARG A 329 17.40 -7.67 6.08
CA ARG A 329 17.33 -6.24 5.79
C ARG A 329 17.13 -5.46 7.08
N LEU A 330 17.80 -4.35 7.21
CA LEU A 330 17.64 -3.41 8.31
C LEU A 330 17.47 -2.01 7.74
N THR A 331 16.28 -1.46 7.90
CA THR A 331 15.96 -0.09 7.47
C THR A 331 15.78 0.79 8.70
N GLY A 332 16.39 1.97 8.71
CA GLY A 332 16.29 2.92 9.82
C GLY A 332 16.22 4.36 9.37
N LEU A 333 15.58 5.21 10.19
CA LEU A 333 15.46 6.65 9.95
C LEU A 333 15.38 7.39 11.28
N LEU A 334 16.14 8.47 11.38
CA LEU A 334 16.06 9.44 12.47
C LEU A 334 15.87 10.82 11.86
N ARG A 335 14.81 11.51 12.27
CA ARG A 335 14.48 12.88 11.84
C ARG A 335 14.32 13.76 13.08
N ASP A 336 14.94 14.93 13.02
CA ASP A 336 14.78 16.06 13.92
C ASP A 336 14.43 17.26 13.02
N ALA A 337 13.22 17.78 13.12
CA ALA A 337 12.71 18.81 12.22
C ALA A 337 11.58 19.59 12.89
N ASP A 338 11.38 20.83 12.44
CA ASP A 338 10.18 21.61 12.71
C ASP A 338 9.17 21.48 11.55
N ASN A 339 7.95 21.91 11.80
CA ASN A 339 6.91 22.14 10.80
C ASN A 339 6.96 23.62 10.37
N TRP A 340 6.22 24.00 9.32
CA TRP A 340 6.05 25.43 8.96
C TRP A 340 5.14 26.21 9.92
N VAL A 341 4.41 25.54 10.80
CA VAL A 341 3.69 26.16 11.90
C VAL A 341 4.64 26.24 13.08
N ASP A 342 4.82 27.43 13.62
CA ASP A 342 5.72 27.68 14.74
C ASP A 342 5.44 26.73 15.91
N ASP A 343 6.48 26.32 16.61
CA ASP A 343 6.40 25.48 17.79
C ASP A 343 5.81 24.06 17.55
N VAL A 344 5.70 23.62 16.29
CA VAL A 344 5.23 22.28 15.91
C VAL A 344 6.41 21.46 15.39
N PRO A 345 6.96 20.49 16.15
CA PRO A 345 8.01 19.58 15.67
C PRO A 345 7.48 18.58 14.64
N ASP A 346 8.36 18.02 13.82
CA ASP A 346 8.12 16.87 12.92
C ASP A 346 9.19 15.79 13.14
N ASP A 347 9.35 15.36 14.42
CA ASP A 347 10.37 14.38 14.80
C ASP A 347 9.91 12.96 14.51
N ARG A 348 10.82 12.13 14.00
CA ARG A 348 10.53 10.74 13.70
C ARG A 348 11.72 9.83 13.98
N ARG A 349 11.42 8.69 14.60
CA ARG A 349 12.34 7.57 14.74
C ARG A 349 11.69 6.34 14.17
N TYR A 350 12.41 5.66 13.29
CA TYR A 350 11.90 4.46 12.62
C TYR A 350 13.01 3.42 12.52
N ILE A 351 12.69 2.16 12.82
CA ILE A 351 13.57 1.01 12.59
C ILE A 351 12.72 -0.20 12.17
N ALA A 352 13.14 -0.89 11.13
CA ALA A 352 12.47 -2.07 10.60
C ALA A 352 13.49 -3.18 10.26
N PRO A 353 13.72 -4.12 11.19
CA PRO A 353 14.47 -5.35 10.89
C PRO A 353 13.60 -6.35 10.14
N ALA A 354 14.22 -7.05 9.18
CA ALA A 354 13.63 -8.18 8.48
C ALA A 354 14.66 -9.31 8.34
N LEU A 355 14.19 -10.56 8.47
CA LEU A 355 15.01 -11.76 8.33
C LEU A 355 14.25 -12.77 7.48
N LYS A 356 14.87 -13.29 6.42
CA LYS A 356 14.30 -14.34 5.57
C LYS A 356 15.12 -15.62 5.72
N TRP A 357 14.41 -16.73 5.87
CA TRP A 357 14.92 -18.07 5.76
C TRP A 357 14.29 -18.75 4.54
N SER A 358 15.10 -19.26 3.61
CA SER A 358 14.68 -19.94 2.39
C SER A 358 15.66 -21.07 2.14
N PRO A 359 15.44 -22.24 2.79
CA PRO A 359 16.37 -23.38 2.71
C PRO A 359 16.40 -24.02 1.32
N ASP A 360 15.36 -23.80 0.53
CA ASP A 360 15.16 -24.27 -0.83
C ASP A 360 14.27 -23.29 -1.62
N ASP A 361 14.04 -23.57 -2.90
CA ASP A 361 13.20 -22.74 -3.77
C ASP A 361 11.69 -22.86 -3.42
N ALA A 362 11.29 -23.90 -2.71
CA ALA A 362 9.90 -24.20 -2.40
C ALA A 362 9.44 -23.56 -1.08
N THR A 363 10.36 -23.29 -0.15
CA THR A 363 10.03 -22.85 1.21
C THR A 363 10.63 -21.49 1.52
N SER A 364 9.81 -20.57 2.02
CA SER A 364 10.32 -19.31 2.56
C SER A 364 9.57 -18.88 3.81
N LEU A 365 10.32 -18.32 4.77
CA LEU A 365 9.79 -17.67 5.97
C LEU A 365 10.46 -16.31 6.12
N THR A 366 9.70 -15.23 6.06
CA THR A 366 10.21 -13.87 6.29
C THR A 366 9.62 -13.31 7.56
N LEU A 367 10.47 -13.02 8.55
CA LEU A 367 10.11 -12.31 9.77
C LEU A 367 10.24 -10.79 9.51
N LEU A 368 9.23 -10.04 9.94
CA LEU A 368 9.15 -8.58 9.75
C LEU A 368 8.85 -7.91 11.08
N GLY A 369 9.68 -6.97 11.49
CA GLY A 369 9.47 -6.13 12.65
C GLY A 369 9.50 -4.65 12.27
N SER A 370 8.82 -3.81 13.04
CA SER A 370 9.05 -2.36 12.99
C SER A 370 8.72 -1.70 14.32
N TYR A 371 9.48 -0.66 14.64
CA TYR A 371 9.16 0.30 15.69
C TYR A 371 9.23 1.69 15.09
N GLN A 372 8.21 2.49 15.39
CA GLN A 372 8.11 3.87 14.94
C GLN A 372 7.67 4.75 16.10
N GLN A 373 8.34 5.88 16.23
CA GLN A 373 7.97 6.95 17.14
C GLN A 373 7.73 8.23 16.37
N ILE A 374 6.61 8.90 16.65
CA ILE A 374 6.26 10.21 16.10
C ILE A 374 6.15 11.18 17.27
N ARG A 375 6.80 12.33 17.17
CA ARG A 375 6.69 13.44 18.10
C ARG A 375 6.35 14.69 17.31
N THR A 376 5.14 15.23 17.53
CA THR A 376 4.65 16.43 16.86
C THR A 376 3.61 17.13 17.72
N ARG A 377 2.95 18.14 17.18
CA ARG A 377 1.80 18.80 17.79
C ARG A 377 0.66 18.98 16.80
N PHE A 378 -0.53 18.98 17.31
CA PHE A 378 -1.71 19.26 16.53
C PHE A 378 -1.84 20.76 16.29
N ALA A 379 -1.78 21.19 15.04
CA ALA A 379 -2.12 22.55 14.67
C ALA A 379 -3.66 22.66 14.60
N PRO A 380 -4.32 23.36 15.54
CA PRO A 380 -5.77 23.47 15.55
C PRO A 380 -6.29 24.13 14.27
N PRO A 381 -7.42 23.64 13.71
CA PRO A 381 -8.04 24.33 12.59
C PRO A 381 -8.59 25.68 13.04
N LEU A 382 -8.41 26.68 12.20
CA LEU A 382 -8.81 28.06 12.40
C LEU A 382 -10.19 28.31 11.78
N PRO A 383 -10.97 29.31 12.26
CA PRO A 383 -12.21 29.70 11.58
C PRO A 383 -11.97 30.06 10.11
N TYR A 384 -12.88 29.62 9.24
CA TYR A 384 -12.79 29.81 7.78
C TYR A 384 -12.47 31.28 7.40
N ASP A 385 -13.17 32.26 8.01
CA ASP A 385 -12.98 33.67 7.66
C ASP A 385 -11.61 34.23 8.07
N VAL A 386 -10.97 33.65 9.10
CA VAL A 386 -9.60 34.03 9.52
C VAL A 386 -8.59 33.60 8.47
N VAL A 387 -8.73 32.35 8.01
CA VAL A 387 -7.80 31.77 7.01
C VAL A 387 -8.01 32.40 5.63
N ARG A 388 -9.28 32.57 5.21
CA ARG A 388 -9.63 33.19 3.93
C ARG A 388 -9.16 34.63 3.80
N SER A 389 -9.25 35.43 4.87
CA SER A 389 -8.83 36.83 4.88
C SER A 389 -7.32 36.99 5.09
N GLU A 390 -6.57 35.91 5.30
CA GLU A 390 -5.15 35.90 5.66
C GLU A 390 -4.87 36.84 6.86
N ARG A 391 -5.80 36.88 7.83
CA ARG A 391 -5.78 37.79 8.97
C ARG A 391 -4.61 37.52 9.91
N ILE A 392 -4.10 36.29 9.93
CA ILE A 392 -2.95 35.89 10.71
C ILE A 392 -1.89 35.24 9.80
N PRO A 393 -0.62 35.28 10.18
CA PRO A 393 0.43 34.56 9.48
C PRO A 393 0.15 33.06 9.41
N ARG A 394 0.57 32.41 8.32
CA ARG A 394 0.34 30.97 8.10
C ARG A 394 1.14 30.05 9.04
N ASP A 395 2.20 30.59 9.63
CA ASP A 395 3.09 29.94 10.60
C ASP A 395 2.64 30.13 12.05
N MET A 396 1.64 30.98 12.31
CA MET A 396 1.17 31.23 13.67
C MET A 396 0.58 29.99 14.34
N PHE A 397 1.16 29.59 15.46
CA PHE A 397 0.63 28.54 16.33
C PHE A 397 -0.46 29.10 17.24
N VAL A 398 -1.65 28.47 17.24
CA VAL A 398 -2.78 28.90 18.08
C VAL A 398 -3.09 27.94 19.23
N GLY A 399 -2.25 26.94 19.44
CA GLY A 399 -2.26 26.04 20.58
C GLY A 399 -1.76 26.69 21.88
N GLN A 400 -1.21 25.91 22.79
CA GLN A 400 -0.63 26.35 24.04
C GLN A 400 0.77 25.75 24.22
N HIS A 401 1.77 26.62 24.30
CA HIS A 401 3.16 26.23 24.57
C HIS A 401 3.26 25.39 25.86
N GLY A 402 4.00 24.30 25.81
CA GLY A 402 4.20 23.44 26.98
C GLY A 402 3.03 22.50 27.31
N TYR A 403 1.89 22.59 26.61
CA TYR A 403 0.74 21.70 26.77
C TYR A 403 0.54 20.80 25.57
N ASP A 404 0.44 21.38 24.36
CA ASP A 404 0.15 20.63 23.15
C ASP A 404 1.27 19.61 22.84
N ARG A 405 0.87 18.37 22.58
CA ARG A 405 1.74 17.28 22.12
C ARG A 405 0.94 16.22 21.39
N TYR A 406 1.58 15.54 20.49
CA TYR A 406 1.15 14.26 19.94
C TYR A 406 2.36 13.35 19.93
N ASP A 407 2.33 12.38 20.82
CA ASP A 407 3.36 11.36 21.00
C ASP A 407 2.76 10.00 20.66
N SER A 408 3.19 9.40 19.57
CA SER A 408 2.79 8.06 19.15
C SER A 408 3.99 7.13 19.13
N ASP A 409 3.85 5.98 19.78
CA ASP A 409 4.79 4.87 19.75
C ASP A 409 4.08 3.65 19.15
N MET A 410 4.50 3.21 17.96
CA MET A 410 3.90 2.09 17.23
C MET A 410 4.90 0.96 17.03
N PHE A 411 4.49 -0.25 17.38
CA PHE A 411 5.27 -1.48 17.23
C PHE A 411 4.51 -2.49 16.38
N THR A 412 5.22 -3.17 15.47
CA THR A 412 4.68 -4.30 14.71
C THR A 412 5.66 -5.48 14.72
N LEU A 413 5.10 -6.68 14.75
CA LEU A 413 5.85 -7.93 14.56
C LEU A 413 4.99 -8.90 13.76
N GLY A 414 5.56 -9.51 12.74
CA GLY A 414 4.85 -10.45 11.89
C GLY A 414 5.75 -11.37 11.10
N TYR A 415 5.13 -12.25 10.35
CA TYR A 415 5.83 -13.12 9.41
C TYR A 415 5.01 -13.35 8.15
N LEU A 416 5.72 -13.72 7.09
CA LEU A 416 5.19 -14.21 5.82
C LEU A 416 5.82 -15.58 5.58
N PHE A 417 4.99 -16.62 5.50
CA PHE A 417 5.39 -18.00 5.21
C PHE A 417 4.79 -18.43 3.89
N GLU A 418 5.61 -19.06 3.05
CA GLU A 418 5.18 -19.70 1.80
C GLU A 418 5.87 -21.05 1.64
N HIS A 419 5.10 -22.04 1.18
CA HIS A 419 5.60 -23.34 0.81
C HIS A 419 4.87 -23.86 -0.43
N GLU A 420 5.62 -24.26 -1.44
CA GLU A 420 5.12 -24.91 -2.64
C GLU A 420 5.40 -26.41 -2.58
N PHE A 421 4.34 -27.20 -2.55
CA PHE A 421 4.44 -28.65 -2.54
C PHE A 421 4.81 -29.19 -3.92
N ASP A 422 5.36 -30.42 -3.99
CA ASP A 422 5.76 -31.10 -5.25
C ASP A 422 4.64 -31.20 -6.30
N ASN A 423 3.38 -31.16 -5.86
CA ASN A 423 2.20 -31.18 -6.75
C ASN A 423 1.76 -29.79 -7.23
N GLY A 424 2.52 -28.73 -6.93
CA GLY A 424 2.21 -27.34 -7.32
C GLY A 424 1.21 -26.63 -6.41
N LEU A 425 0.74 -27.29 -5.32
CA LEU A 425 -0.08 -26.60 -4.30
C LEU A 425 0.78 -25.64 -3.51
N LYS A 426 0.39 -24.36 -3.43
CA LYS A 426 1.07 -23.32 -2.66
C LYS A 426 0.30 -23.02 -1.38
N LEU A 427 0.94 -23.18 -0.24
CA LEU A 427 0.44 -22.78 1.07
C LEU A 427 1.09 -21.44 1.45
N ARG A 428 0.26 -20.45 1.79
CA ARG A 428 0.70 -19.20 2.42
C ARG A 428 0.05 -19.03 3.77
N ASN A 429 0.85 -18.62 4.75
CA ASN A 429 0.35 -18.19 6.05
C ASN A 429 1.07 -16.92 6.47
N ASN A 430 0.32 -15.85 6.66
CA ASN A 430 0.83 -14.57 7.08
C ASN A 430 0.21 -14.20 8.42
N ALA A 431 0.99 -13.60 9.31
CA ALA A 431 0.47 -13.08 10.57
C ALA A 431 1.17 -11.78 10.97
N ARG A 432 0.42 -10.92 11.68
CA ARG A 432 0.93 -9.65 12.21
C ARG A 432 0.25 -9.30 13.52
N TYR A 433 1.04 -8.96 14.49
CA TYR A 433 0.66 -8.25 15.69
C TYR A 433 1.07 -6.80 15.58
N PHE A 434 0.21 -5.89 16.06
CA PHE A 434 0.57 -4.49 16.18
C PHE A 434 0.07 -3.92 17.51
N ARG A 435 0.75 -2.86 17.98
CA ARG A 435 0.38 -2.06 19.14
C ARG A 435 0.76 -0.62 18.88
N ALA A 436 -0.14 0.29 19.24
CA ALA A 436 0.12 1.73 19.29
C ALA A 436 -0.29 2.27 20.67
N ASP A 437 0.56 3.12 21.23
CA ASP A 437 0.30 3.90 22.44
C ASP A 437 0.45 5.38 22.07
N VAL A 438 -0.61 6.19 22.29
CA VAL A 438 -0.66 7.59 21.89
C VAL A 438 -1.03 8.48 23.06
N GLN A 439 -0.21 9.50 23.30
CA GLN A 439 -0.56 10.64 24.16
C GLN A 439 -0.82 11.85 23.27
N TRP A 440 -2.03 12.38 23.34
CA TRP A 440 -2.44 13.51 22.51
C TRP A 440 -3.14 14.59 23.35
N ASP A 441 -2.40 15.62 23.68
CA ASP A 441 -2.90 16.81 24.36
C ASP A 441 -2.97 17.94 23.35
N TYR A 442 -4.12 18.60 23.22
CA TYR A 442 -4.31 19.61 22.19
C TYR A 442 -5.41 20.61 22.52
N LEU A 443 -5.32 21.75 21.87
CA LEU A 443 -6.36 22.75 21.88
C LEU A 443 -7.26 22.66 20.64
N THR A 444 -8.48 23.15 20.80
CA THR A 444 -9.43 23.38 19.71
C THR A 444 -9.88 24.82 19.75
N VAL A 445 -10.22 25.37 18.60
CA VAL A 445 -10.84 26.69 18.49
C VAL A 445 -12.36 26.52 18.67
N THR A 446 -12.92 27.19 19.66
CA THR A 446 -14.36 27.14 20.00
C THR A 446 -15.12 28.38 19.57
N GLY A 447 -14.44 29.43 19.13
CA GLY A 447 -15.05 30.65 18.60
C GLY A 447 -14.06 31.82 18.48
N LEU A 448 -14.48 32.84 17.76
CA LEU A 448 -13.73 34.09 17.56
C LEU A 448 -14.62 35.30 17.85
N SER A 449 -14.12 36.27 18.56
CA SER A 449 -14.80 37.56 18.84
C SER A 449 -13.79 38.70 18.70
N GLY A 450 -13.90 39.48 17.64
CA GLY A 450 -12.84 40.44 17.30
C GLY A 450 -11.54 39.71 17.00
N ASP A 451 -10.44 40.06 17.68
CA ASP A 451 -9.15 39.37 17.60
C ASP A 451 -8.96 38.31 18.69
N THR A 452 -9.96 38.15 19.57
CA THR A 452 -9.89 37.17 20.66
C THR A 452 -10.39 35.80 20.25
N LEU A 453 -9.46 34.83 20.20
CA LEU A 453 -9.73 33.43 19.88
C LEU A 453 -10.08 32.68 21.18
N ARG A 454 -11.29 32.14 21.26
CA ARG A 454 -11.70 31.26 22.37
C ARG A 454 -11.23 29.83 22.08
N ARG A 455 -10.63 29.20 23.09
CA ARG A 455 -10.02 27.89 23.00
C ARG A 455 -10.63 26.92 24.00
N GLY A 456 -10.83 25.67 23.57
CA GLY A 456 -11.09 24.53 24.42
C GLY A 456 -9.86 23.61 24.41
N LEU A 457 -9.72 22.75 25.42
CA LEU A 457 -8.62 21.81 25.46
C LEU A 457 -9.10 20.38 25.64
N TRP A 458 -8.26 19.45 25.18
CA TRP A 458 -8.42 18.02 25.33
C TRP A 458 -7.10 17.40 25.81
N ASN A 459 -7.23 16.48 26.77
CA ASN A 459 -6.18 15.54 27.16
C ASN A 459 -6.64 14.14 26.74
N ARG A 460 -5.85 13.45 25.93
CA ARG A 460 -6.20 12.14 25.38
C ARG A 460 -5.06 11.15 25.56
N THR A 461 -5.40 9.97 26.03
CA THR A 461 -4.53 8.78 25.96
C THR A 461 -5.24 7.71 25.14
N GLU A 462 -4.53 7.10 24.20
CA GLU A 462 -5.11 6.10 23.34
C GLU A 462 -4.20 4.89 23.25
N LYS A 463 -4.81 3.71 23.21
CA LYS A 463 -4.11 2.45 23.07
C LYS A 463 -4.83 1.55 22.09
N SER A 464 -4.11 1.11 21.09
CA SER A 464 -4.58 0.15 20.10
C SER A 464 -3.76 -1.12 20.14
N THR A 465 -4.43 -2.27 20.01
CA THR A 465 -3.75 -3.54 19.75
C THR A 465 -4.49 -4.30 18.67
N GLY A 466 -3.75 -4.96 17.78
CA GLY A 466 -4.32 -5.76 16.72
C GLY A 466 -3.53 -7.03 16.46
N PHE A 467 -4.24 -8.07 16.09
CA PHE A 467 -3.68 -9.30 15.56
C PHE A 467 -4.45 -9.72 14.32
N THR A 468 -3.74 -10.01 13.26
CA THR A 468 -4.31 -10.50 12.01
C THR A 468 -3.51 -11.70 11.51
N THR A 469 -4.19 -12.68 10.96
CA THR A 469 -3.56 -13.81 10.26
C THR A 469 -4.41 -14.21 9.07
N ASP A 470 -3.77 -14.65 8.01
CA ASP A 470 -4.39 -15.13 6.77
C ASP A 470 -3.67 -16.41 6.32
N THR A 471 -4.43 -17.48 6.16
CA THR A 471 -3.94 -18.77 5.64
C THR A 471 -4.64 -19.06 4.34
N SER A 472 -3.89 -19.24 3.28
CA SER A 472 -4.43 -19.52 1.95
C SER A 472 -3.72 -20.68 1.27
N LEU A 473 -4.48 -21.36 0.40
CA LEU A 473 -4.02 -22.40 -0.51
C LEU A 473 -4.29 -21.92 -1.93
N GLN A 474 -3.28 -21.94 -2.78
CA GLN A 474 -3.37 -21.66 -4.20
C GLN A 474 -3.03 -22.92 -4.98
N TYR A 475 -3.82 -23.21 -6.02
CA TYR A 475 -3.56 -24.32 -6.91
C TYR A 475 -3.84 -23.93 -8.35
N GLU A 476 -2.94 -24.30 -9.25
CA GLU A 476 -3.04 -24.04 -10.67
C GLU A 476 -3.26 -25.35 -11.42
N PHE A 477 -4.27 -25.41 -12.29
CA PHE A 477 -4.60 -26.61 -13.07
C PHE A 477 -5.41 -26.25 -14.33
N ASP A 478 -5.47 -27.18 -15.28
CA ASP A 478 -6.19 -26.98 -16.53
C ASP A 478 -7.44 -27.86 -16.61
N THR A 479 -8.54 -27.29 -17.14
CA THR A 479 -9.73 -28.05 -17.55
C THR A 479 -9.99 -27.82 -19.04
N GLY A 480 -9.41 -28.68 -19.89
CA GLY A 480 -9.46 -28.49 -21.33
C GLY A 480 -8.74 -27.21 -21.77
N PRO A 481 -9.41 -26.21 -22.37
CA PRO A 481 -8.76 -24.97 -22.79
C PRO A 481 -8.68 -23.92 -21.67
N ALA A 482 -9.23 -24.18 -20.48
CA ALA A 482 -9.26 -23.25 -19.38
C ALA A 482 -8.12 -23.52 -18.38
N GLU A 483 -7.30 -22.51 -18.16
CA GLU A 483 -6.29 -22.46 -17.10
C GLU A 483 -6.94 -21.86 -15.86
N HIS A 484 -6.86 -22.54 -14.71
CA HIS A 484 -7.43 -22.13 -13.46
C HIS A 484 -6.35 -21.76 -12.46
N THR A 485 -6.50 -20.61 -11.79
CA THR A 485 -5.75 -20.25 -10.58
C THR A 485 -6.76 -20.12 -9.44
N VAL A 486 -6.94 -21.20 -8.70
CA VAL A 486 -7.87 -21.22 -7.54
C VAL A 486 -7.12 -20.82 -6.29
N LEU A 487 -7.71 -19.90 -5.52
CA LEU A 487 -7.25 -19.46 -4.21
C LEU A 487 -8.37 -19.62 -3.20
N GLY A 488 -8.15 -20.44 -2.16
CA GLY A 488 -9.06 -20.56 -1.02
C GLY A 488 -8.34 -20.22 0.28
N GLY A 489 -9.03 -19.60 1.22
CA GLY A 489 -8.38 -19.26 2.48
C GLY A 489 -9.32 -18.91 3.62
N ILE A 490 -8.70 -18.76 4.78
CA ILE A 490 -9.31 -18.32 6.02
C ILE A 490 -8.46 -17.23 6.65
N ASP A 491 -9.08 -16.14 7.05
CA ASP A 491 -8.42 -15.10 7.81
C ASP A 491 -9.10 -14.84 9.16
N TYR A 492 -8.31 -14.30 10.08
CA TYR A 492 -8.76 -13.87 11.40
C TYR A 492 -8.20 -12.50 11.71
N TYR A 493 -9.04 -11.62 12.23
CA TYR A 493 -8.68 -10.32 12.74
C TYR A 493 -9.25 -10.14 14.14
N ARG A 494 -8.44 -9.57 15.05
CA ARG A 494 -8.86 -9.06 16.34
C ARG A 494 -8.19 -7.73 16.61
N GLY A 495 -8.99 -6.70 16.85
CA GLY A 495 -8.51 -5.37 17.21
C GLY A 495 -9.17 -4.87 18.50
N THR A 496 -8.45 -4.09 19.29
CA THR A 496 -8.97 -3.34 20.42
C THR A 496 -8.46 -1.91 20.34
N TYR A 497 -9.31 -0.99 20.69
CA TYR A 497 -9.00 0.43 20.82
C TYR A 497 -9.57 0.95 22.13
N GLU A 498 -8.74 1.58 22.96
CA GLU A 498 -9.10 2.22 24.20
C GLU A 498 -8.69 3.68 24.16
N SER A 499 -9.61 4.56 24.46
CA SER A 499 -9.38 6.00 24.47
C SER A 499 -9.93 6.60 25.75
N HIS A 500 -9.11 7.33 26.49
CA HIS A 500 -9.52 8.18 27.58
C HIS A 500 -9.43 9.64 27.14
N ARG A 501 -10.51 10.38 27.28
CA ARG A 501 -10.64 11.75 26.76
C ARG A 501 -11.21 12.69 27.80
N PHE A 502 -10.42 13.66 28.20
CA PHE A 502 -10.80 14.66 29.18
C PHE A 502 -10.82 16.04 28.54
N ALA A 503 -11.94 16.74 28.64
CA ALA A 503 -12.06 18.11 28.23
C ALA A 503 -11.59 19.07 29.32
N GLY A 504 -11.27 20.30 28.97
CA GLY A 504 -10.88 21.31 29.95
C GLY A 504 -11.03 22.73 29.43
N ALA A 505 -10.43 23.68 30.14
CA ALA A 505 -10.47 25.09 29.83
C ALA A 505 -9.05 25.68 29.80
N VAL A 506 -8.87 26.68 28.95
CA VAL A 506 -7.68 27.52 28.85
C VAL A 506 -8.10 28.93 28.53
N GLY A 507 -7.29 29.90 28.88
CA GLY A 507 -7.53 31.32 28.55
C GLY A 507 -7.61 31.56 27.04
N PRO A 508 -8.31 32.61 26.59
CA PRO A 508 -8.34 32.97 25.17
C PRO A 508 -6.96 33.42 24.69
N LEU A 509 -6.79 33.49 23.35
CA LEU A 509 -5.59 34.01 22.70
C LEU A 509 -5.96 35.24 21.88
N ASP A 510 -5.23 36.35 22.08
CA ASP A 510 -5.33 37.50 21.18
C ASP A 510 -4.49 37.26 19.94
N LEU A 511 -5.10 37.34 18.74
CA LEU A 511 -4.44 37.12 17.49
C LEU A 511 -3.54 38.28 17.05
N SER A 512 -3.74 39.48 17.59
CA SER A 512 -2.95 40.68 17.29
C SER A 512 -1.69 40.82 18.17
N ASP A 513 -1.77 40.26 19.40
CA ASP A 513 -0.63 40.22 20.35
C ASP A 513 -0.68 38.90 21.13
N PRO A 514 -0.21 37.78 20.52
CA PRO A 514 -0.37 36.44 21.09
C PRO A 514 0.52 36.23 22.31
N VAL A 515 -0.11 36.04 23.47
CA VAL A 515 0.55 35.72 24.75
C VAL A 515 0.15 34.31 25.19
N TYR A 516 1.12 33.43 25.38
CA TYR A 516 0.91 32.00 25.69
C TYR A 516 1.14 31.68 27.18
N ASP A 517 0.69 32.57 28.09
CA ASP A 517 0.83 32.45 29.55
C ASP A 517 -0.35 31.76 30.25
N ALA A 518 -1.41 31.44 29.52
CA ALA A 518 -2.61 30.81 30.06
C ALA A 518 -2.31 29.38 30.55
N THR A 519 -2.70 29.09 31.80
CA THR A 519 -2.56 27.74 32.38
C THR A 519 -3.73 26.87 31.96
N PRO A 520 -3.48 25.74 31.28
CA PRO A 520 -4.49 24.75 30.92
C PRO A 520 -5.03 24.02 32.15
N ILE A 521 -6.35 23.86 32.25
CA ILE A 521 -7.02 23.15 33.34
C ILE A 521 -7.83 21.99 32.77
N VAL A 522 -7.41 20.76 33.02
CA VAL A 522 -8.10 19.53 32.57
C VAL A 522 -9.14 19.11 33.60
N ASN A 523 -10.34 18.78 33.16
CA ASN A 523 -11.38 18.22 34.02
C ASN A 523 -11.34 16.67 33.97
N PHE A 524 -10.60 16.05 34.85
CA PHE A 524 -10.49 14.59 34.96
C PHE A 524 -11.71 13.89 35.59
N ALA A 525 -12.73 14.64 36.02
CA ALA A 525 -13.93 14.04 36.61
C ALA A 525 -14.89 13.41 35.58
N SER A 526 -14.75 13.72 34.29
CA SER A 526 -15.63 13.23 33.23
C SER A 526 -14.84 12.71 32.04
N ASP A 527 -14.64 11.40 32.00
CA ASP A 527 -14.05 10.72 30.85
C ASP A 527 -15.07 10.65 29.72
N ARG A 528 -14.69 11.16 28.54
CA ARG A 528 -15.49 11.16 27.30
C ARG A 528 -15.00 10.12 26.30
N GLY A 529 -14.11 9.26 26.71
CA GLY A 529 -13.55 8.19 25.90
C GLY A 529 -14.43 6.95 25.82
N TRP A 530 -13.88 5.94 25.17
CA TRP A 530 -14.54 4.63 25.01
C TRP A 530 -13.52 3.50 24.79
N TYR A 531 -13.97 2.29 25.04
CA TYR A 531 -13.31 1.07 24.63
C TYR A 531 -14.07 0.43 23.48
N GLN A 532 -13.36 0.01 22.43
CA GLN A 532 -13.91 -0.70 21.29
C GLN A 532 -13.14 -1.98 21.03
N SER A 533 -13.86 -3.04 20.69
CA SER A 533 -13.28 -4.30 20.26
C SER A 533 -13.93 -4.77 18.97
N SER A 534 -13.14 -5.39 18.10
CA SER A 534 -13.62 -6.02 16.86
C SER A 534 -12.93 -7.35 16.67
N LYS A 535 -13.70 -8.38 16.30
CA LYS A 535 -13.22 -9.69 15.89
C LYS A 535 -13.87 -10.06 14.57
N GLN A 536 -13.12 -10.70 13.70
CA GLN A 536 -13.61 -11.19 12.41
C GLN A 536 -12.98 -12.54 12.09
N ILE A 537 -13.78 -13.45 11.57
CA ILE A 537 -13.33 -14.66 10.87
C ILE A 537 -13.93 -14.60 9.48
N GLY A 538 -13.11 -14.78 8.45
CA GLY A 538 -13.56 -14.82 7.06
C GLY A 538 -13.10 -16.08 6.35
N VAL A 539 -13.96 -16.66 5.53
CA VAL A 539 -13.62 -17.76 4.61
C VAL A 539 -13.87 -17.28 3.21
N TYR A 540 -12.89 -17.45 2.33
CA TYR A 540 -12.98 -16.95 0.96
C TYR A 540 -12.51 -18.00 -0.06
N LEU A 541 -13.09 -17.91 -1.25
CA LEU A 541 -12.72 -18.70 -2.42
C LEU A 541 -12.74 -17.81 -3.65
N GLN A 542 -11.75 -17.96 -4.50
CA GLN A 542 -11.62 -17.24 -5.75
C GLN A 542 -11.08 -18.18 -6.82
N ASP A 543 -11.55 -18.02 -8.05
CA ASP A 543 -10.98 -18.63 -9.24
C ASP A 543 -10.70 -17.57 -10.30
N GLN A 544 -9.49 -17.55 -10.82
CA GLN A 544 -9.10 -16.82 -12.02
C GLN A 544 -8.99 -17.81 -13.16
N ILE A 545 -9.88 -17.72 -14.11
CA ILE A 545 -10.05 -18.63 -15.23
C ILE A 545 -9.55 -17.94 -16.50
N LYS A 546 -8.55 -18.48 -17.14
CA LYS A 546 -8.00 -17.98 -18.40
C LYS A 546 -8.33 -18.93 -19.53
N ILE A 547 -8.98 -18.42 -20.56
CA ILE A 547 -9.34 -19.16 -21.78
C ILE A 547 -8.91 -18.33 -22.98
N ASP A 548 -7.84 -18.72 -23.64
CA ASP A 548 -7.21 -17.95 -24.72
C ASP A 548 -6.90 -16.51 -24.27
N LYS A 549 -7.66 -15.53 -24.75
CA LYS A 549 -7.50 -14.08 -24.44
C LYS A 549 -8.45 -13.58 -23.37
N TRP A 550 -9.33 -14.42 -22.87
CA TRP A 550 -10.28 -14.06 -21.82
C TRP A 550 -9.75 -14.44 -20.44
N VAL A 551 -9.87 -13.51 -19.49
CA VAL A 551 -9.62 -13.77 -18.07
C VAL A 551 -10.88 -13.44 -17.30
N LEU A 552 -11.48 -14.48 -16.70
CA LEU A 552 -12.65 -14.36 -15.83
C LEU A 552 -12.22 -14.53 -14.39
N LEU A 553 -12.51 -13.56 -13.53
CA LEU A 553 -12.28 -13.62 -12.10
C LEU A 553 -13.60 -13.72 -11.37
N LEU A 554 -13.77 -14.76 -10.57
CA LEU A 554 -14.92 -14.97 -9.70
C LEU A 554 -14.46 -15.16 -8.27
N GLY A 555 -15.13 -14.54 -7.31
CA GLY A 555 -14.78 -14.70 -5.91
C GLY A 555 -15.95 -14.46 -4.99
N GLY A 556 -15.98 -15.20 -3.89
CA GLY A 556 -16.96 -15.09 -2.83
C GLY A 556 -16.32 -15.24 -1.46
N ARG A 557 -16.83 -14.52 -0.47
CA ARG A 557 -16.38 -14.55 0.90
C ARG A 557 -17.56 -14.49 1.86
N TYR A 558 -17.46 -15.22 2.95
CA TYR A 558 -18.39 -15.14 4.06
C TYR A 558 -17.65 -14.79 5.35
N ASP A 559 -18.17 -13.77 6.05
CA ASP A 559 -17.59 -13.20 7.25
C ASP A 559 -18.52 -13.34 8.45
N TRP A 560 -17.94 -13.70 9.58
CA TRP A 560 -18.52 -13.57 10.92
C TRP A 560 -17.78 -12.50 11.68
N SER A 561 -18.49 -11.49 12.15
CA SER A 561 -17.92 -10.40 12.95
C SER A 561 -18.60 -10.28 14.31
N ASP A 562 -17.82 -9.94 15.34
CA ASP A 562 -18.27 -9.65 16.70
C ASP A 562 -17.61 -8.35 17.14
N SER A 563 -18.39 -7.29 17.24
CA SER A 563 -17.90 -5.95 17.57
C SER A 563 -18.61 -5.42 18.80
N GLY A 564 -17.88 -4.67 19.64
CA GLY A 564 -18.42 -4.09 20.85
C GLY A 564 -17.85 -2.74 21.16
N VAL A 565 -18.64 -1.89 21.80
CA VAL A 565 -18.25 -0.57 22.28
C VAL A 565 -18.75 -0.36 23.72
N THR A 566 -17.89 0.23 24.56
CA THR A 566 -18.23 0.67 25.92
C THR A 566 -17.89 2.14 26.04
N SER A 567 -18.89 2.99 26.21
CA SER A 567 -18.70 4.44 26.41
C SER A 567 -18.41 4.73 27.88
N TYR A 568 -17.30 5.36 28.17
CA TYR A 568 -16.97 5.80 29.54
C TYR A 568 -17.85 6.99 30.00
N ARG A 569 -18.29 7.80 29.05
CA ARG A 569 -19.14 8.96 29.31
C ARG A 569 -20.57 8.58 29.74
N SER A 570 -21.20 7.67 29.02
CA SER A 570 -22.60 7.30 29.25
C SER A 570 -22.76 5.96 30.00
N GLY A 571 -21.71 5.18 30.13
CA GLY A 571 -21.77 3.80 30.65
C GLY A 571 -22.46 2.81 29.70
N VAL A 572 -22.83 3.23 28.50
CA VAL A 572 -23.46 2.33 27.50
C VAL A 572 -22.48 1.27 27.07
N VAL A 573 -22.92 0.00 27.12
CA VAL A 573 -22.26 -1.16 26.55
C VAL A 573 -23.13 -1.70 25.45
N SER A 574 -22.58 -1.76 24.25
CA SER A 574 -23.28 -2.27 23.06
C SER A 574 -22.40 -3.29 22.35
N ASN A 575 -22.96 -4.47 22.07
CA ASN A 575 -22.29 -5.51 21.33
C ASN A 575 -23.17 -5.93 20.15
N ARG A 576 -22.54 -6.22 19.02
CA ARG A 576 -23.23 -6.63 17.82
C ARG A 576 -22.47 -7.78 17.13
N LYS A 577 -23.21 -8.77 16.67
CA LYS A 577 -22.72 -9.83 15.80
C LYS A 577 -23.37 -9.68 14.45
N ASP A 578 -22.54 -9.68 13.43
CA ASP A 578 -22.95 -9.54 12.04
C ASP A 578 -22.37 -10.65 11.18
N GLU A 579 -23.13 -11.04 10.19
CA GLU A 579 -22.71 -11.97 9.15
C GLU A 579 -22.86 -11.28 7.79
N ALA A 580 -21.88 -11.47 6.92
CA ALA A 580 -21.93 -10.85 5.60
C ALA A 580 -21.35 -11.77 4.53
N PHE A 581 -22.08 -11.89 3.43
CA PHE A 581 -21.54 -12.41 2.18
C PHE A 581 -21.11 -11.23 1.31
N THR A 582 -19.89 -11.29 0.76
CA THR A 582 -19.40 -10.34 -0.23
C THR A 582 -18.85 -11.09 -1.43
N GLY A 583 -19.18 -10.61 -2.62
CA GLY A 583 -18.77 -11.22 -3.88
C GLY A 583 -18.06 -10.23 -4.78
N ARG A 584 -17.35 -10.79 -5.74
CA ARG A 584 -16.83 -10.06 -6.90
C ARG A 584 -16.85 -10.91 -8.14
N ALA A 585 -17.04 -10.26 -9.27
CA ALA A 585 -16.86 -10.86 -10.59
C ALA A 585 -16.19 -9.85 -11.51
N GLY A 586 -15.31 -10.31 -12.37
CA GLY A 586 -14.61 -9.44 -13.31
C GLY A 586 -14.22 -10.21 -14.56
N LEU A 587 -14.24 -9.53 -15.70
CA LEU A 587 -13.90 -10.08 -17.01
C LEU A 587 -12.90 -9.15 -17.69
N VAL A 588 -11.81 -9.70 -18.19
CA VAL A 588 -10.80 -9.01 -18.99
C VAL A 588 -10.64 -9.69 -20.34
N TYR A 589 -10.40 -8.91 -21.39
CA TYR A 589 -10.00 -9.43 -22.69
C TYR A 589 -8.62 -8.90 -23.06
N LEU A 590 -7.68 -9.79 -23.34
CA LEU A 590 -6.28 -9.49 -23.62
C LEU A 590 -6.04 -9.44 -25.14
N PHE A 591 -5.77 -8.25 -25.68
CA PHE A 591 -5.33 -8.11 -27.07
C PHE A 591 -3.81 -8.30 -27.19
N ASP A 592 -3.33 -8.81 -28.32
CA ASP A 592 -1.90 -9.07 -28.57
C ASP A 592 -1.03 -7.81 -28.52
N ASN A 593 -1.62 -6.65 -28.76
CA ASN A 593 -0.93 -5.35 -28.69
C ASN A 593 -0.80 -4.80 -27.27
N GLY A 594 -1.25 -5.53 -26.24
CA GLY A 594 -1.20 -5.12 -24.84
C GLY A 594 -2.39 -4.28 -24.38
N LEU A 595 -3.45 -4.16 -25.18
CA LEU A 595 -4.71 -3.54 -24.77
C LEU A 595 -5.57 -4.55 -24.00
N ALA A 596 -6.15 -4.14 -22.87
CA ALA A 596 -6.98 -5.00 -22.03
C ALA A 596 -8.19 -4.24 -21.47
N PRO A 597 -9.33 -4.24 -22.18
CA PRO A 597 -10.59 -3.79 -21.60
C PRO A 597 -11.08 -4.77 -20.53
N TYR A 598 -11.73 -4.23 -19.49
CA TYR A 598 -12.32 -5.01 -18.43
C TYR A 598 -13.65 -4.43 -17.92
N ALA A 599 -14.43 -5.28 -17.27
CA ALA A 599 -15.60 -4.90 -16.50
C ALA A 599 -15.66 -5.71 -15.22
N SER A 600 -16.14 -5.10 -14.13
CA SER A 600 -16.27 -5.80 -12.85
C SER A 600 -17.39 -5.27 -11.98
N VAL A 601 -17.83 -6.14 -11.07
CA VAL A 601 -18.69 -5.81 -9.94
C VAL A 601 -18.02 -6.32 -8.67
N SER A 602 -18.05 -5.51 -7.61
CA SER A 602 -17.48 -5.85 -6.31
C SER A 602 -18.28 -5.27 -5.15
N GLN A 603 -18.16 -5.90 -3.98
CA GLN A 603 -18.89 -5.55 -2.78
C GLN A 603 -17.98 -5.33 -1.59
N SER A 604 -18.45 -4.52 -0.63
CA SER A 604 -17.81 -4.31 0.67
C SER A 604 -18.84 -4.21 1.79
N PHE A 605 -18.39 -4.44 3.01
CA PHE A 605 -19.14 -4.16 4.23
C PHE A 605 -18.19 -3.70 5.33
N ALA A 606 -18.68 -2.80 6.22
CA ALA A 606 -17.94 -2.34 7.38
C ALA A 606 -18.86 -2.23 8.59
N PRO A 607 -18.50 -2.79 9.77
CA PRO A 607 -19.20 -2.53 11.01
C PRO A 607 -19.18 -1.04 11.33
N THR A 608 -20.31 -0.51 11.81
CA THR A 608 -20.48 0.91 12.07
C THR A 608 -20.75 1.17 13.55
N THR A 609 -19.93 2.00 14.18
CA THR A 609 -20.15 2.52 15.54
C THR A 609 -20.73 3.93 15.48
N GLY A 610 -21.56 4.26 16.46
CA GLY A 610 -22.00 5.65 16.63
C GLY A 610 -20.85 6.56 17.04
N PRO A 611 -20.98 7.87 16.76
CA PRO A 611 -19.97 8.86 17.13
C PRO A 611 -19.61 8.79 18.63
N ASP A 612 -18.30 8.88 18.92
CA ASP A 612 -17.75 8.84 20.28
C ASP A 612 -18.21 7.64 21.14
N GLY A 613 -18.69 6.56 20.52
CA GLY A 613 -19.23 5.39 21.20
C GLY A 613 -20.53 5.64 21.99
N LEU A 614 -21.11 6.83 21.91
CA LEU A 614 -22.26 7.25 22.72
C LEU A 614 -23.55 6.52 22.33
N TYR A 615 -23.70 6.18 21.05
CA TYR A 615 -24.96 5.67 20.48
C TYR A 615 -24.92 4.16 20.24
N GLY A 616 -23.83 3.48 20.64
CA GLY A 616 -23.69 2.03 20.48
C GLY A 616 -23.30 1.63 19.05
N MET A 617 -23.72 0.42 18.67
CA MET A 617 -23.44 -0.19 17.37
C MET A 617 -24.63 -0.06 16.43
N PHE A 618 -24.36 0.36 15.19
CA PHE A 618 -25.33 0.40 14.09
C PHE A 618 -25.19 -0.85 13.20
N GLU A 619 -26.07 -1.01 12.21
CA GLU A 619 -25.91 -2.03 11.17
C GLU A 619 -24.65 -1.77 10.33
N PRO A 620 -23.99 -2.81 9.81
CA PRO A 620 -22.88 -2.61 8.90
C PRO A 620 -23.28 -1.78 7.68
N SER A 621 -22.44 -0.82 7.34
CA SER A 621 -22.56 -0.16 6.04
C SER A 621 -22.17 -1.15 4.93
N LYS A 622 -22.78 -1.01 3.74
CA LYS A 622 -22.54 -1.88 2.59
C LYS A 622 -22.14 -1.04 1.38
N GLY A 623 -21.14 -1.49 0.65
CA GLY A 623 -20.72 -0.88 -0.61
C GLY A 623 -20.94 -1.82 -1.79
N THR A 624 -21.36 -1.26 -2.92
CA THR A 624 -21.43 -1.96 -4.21
C THR A 624 -20.83 -1.08 -5.29
N GLN A 625 -19.93 -1.65 -6.07
CA GLN A 625 -19.26 -0.95 -7.17
C GLN A 625 -19.46 -1.70 -8.48
N TYR A 626 -19.74 -0.93 -9.53
CA TYR A 626 -19.62 -1.32 -10.94
C TYR A 626 -18.48 -0.53 -11.56
N GLU A 627 -17.59 -1.19 -12.27
CA GLU A 627 -16.44 -0.56 -12.91
C GLU A 627 -16.24 -1.12 -14.31
N VAL A 628 -16.00 -0.23 -15.27
CA VAL A 628 -15.56 -0.57 -16.63
C VAL A 628 -14.29 0.18 -16.90
N GLY A 629 -13.26 -0.51 -17.35
CA GLY A 629 -11.96 0.10 -17.56
C GLY A 629 -11.19 -0.48 -18.74
N LEU A 630 -10.06 0.12 -18.98
CA LEU A 630 -9.13 -0.21 -20.03
C LEU A 630 -7.71 -0.11 -19.50
N ARG A 631 -6.87 -1.12 -19.74
CA ARG A 631 -5.42 -1.03 -19.57
C ARG A 631 -4.73 -1.16 -20.91
N TYR A 632 -3.60 -0.47 -21.03
CA TYR A 632 -2.73 -0.58 -22.17
C TYR A 632 -1.28 -0.69 -21.71
N GLN A 633 -0.68 -1.84 -21.94
CA GLN A 633 0.71 -2.17 -21.61
C GLN A 633 1.32 -2.89 -22.80
N PRO A 634 1.92 -2.15 -23.77
CA PRO A 634 2.53 -2.78 -24.94
C PRO A 634 3.60 -3.80 -24.54
N PRO A 635 3.63 -4.98 -25.17
CA PRO A 635 4.66 -5.99 -24.89
C PRO A 635 6.08 -5.43 -24.99
N GLY A 636 6.92 -5.75 -24.01
CA GLY A 636 8.33 -5.32 -23.97
C GLY A 636 8.55 -3.84 -23.65
N SER A 637 7.51 -3.08 -23.34
CA SER A 637 7.62 -1.69 -22.94
C SER A 637 7.55 -1.47 -21.42
N ASN A 638 8.13 -0.37 -20.95
CA ASN A 638 7.90 0.18 -19.63
C ASN A 638 6.88 1.32 -19.74
N PHE A 639 5.69 0.97 -20.18
CA PHE A 639 4.54 1.87 -20.31
C PHE A 639 3.28 1.19 -19.77
N LEU A 640 2.53 1.88 -18.93
CA LEU A 640 1.23 1.45 -18.45
C LEU A 640 0.26 2.63 -18.47
N LEU A 641 -0.84 2.49 -19.21
CA LEU A 641 -1.98 3.39 -19.18
C LEU A 641 -3.18 2.64 -18.59
N SER A 642 -3.87 3.25 -17.64
CA SER A 642 -5.10 2.72 -17.05
C SER A 642 -6.19 3.80 -17.10
N ALA A 643 -7.38 3.44 -17.57
CA ALA A 643 -8.56 4.30 -17.54
C ALA A 643 -9.74 3.51 -16.98
N ALA A 644 -10.58 4.15 -16.15
CA ALA A 644 -11.76 3.51 -15.58
C ALA A 644 -12.90 4.50 -15.39
N ILE A 645 -14.13 4.00 -15.57
CA ILE A 645 -15.38 4.67 -15.19
C ILE A 645 -16.01 3.80 -14.09
N TYR A 646 -16.48 4.42 -13.03
CA TYR A 646 -17.06 3.70 -11.91
C TYR A 646 -18.37 4.33 -11.42
N ASP A 647 -19.19 3.48 -10.79
CA ASP A 647 -20.39 3.82 -10.03
C ASP A 647 -20.34 3.05 -8.71
N LEU A 648 -20.13 3.76 -7.62
CA LEU A 648 -19.92 3.22 -6.27
C LEU A 648 -20.97 3.77 -5.33
N THR A 649 -21.75 2.89 -4.70
CA THR A 649 -22.81 3.25 -3.77
C THR A 649 -22.52 2.66 -2.39
N GLN A 650 -22.62 3.47 -1.34
CA GLN A 650 -22.63 3.04 0.06
C GLN A 650 -24.03 3.24 0.65
N THR A 651 -24.56 2.21 1.29
CA THR A 651 -25.84 2.22 2.01
C THR A 651 -25.63 2.01 3.51
N ASN A 652 -26.65 2.25 4.31
CA ASN A 652 -26.59 2.19 5.76
C ASN A 652 -25.57 3.18 6.37
N VAL A 653 -25.48 4.37 5.79
CA VAL A 653 -24.62 5.43 6.29
C VAL A 653 -25.28 6.10 7.49
N VAL A 654 -24.52 6.25 8.58
CA VAL A 654 -24.99 6.98 9.78
C VAL A 654 -24.94 8.46 9.51
N THR A 655 -26.07 9.14 9.72
CA THR A 655 -26.24 10.58 9.51
C THR A 655 -26.86 11.20 10.76
N SER A 656 -26.54 12.48 11.03
CA SER A 656 -27.20 13.22 12.09
C SER A 656 -28.63 13.60 11.70
N ALA A 657 -29.60 13.36 12.58
CA ALA A 657 -30.98 13.67 12.35
C ALA A 657 -31.36 15.14 12.74
N ASP A 658 -30.64 15.75 13.70
CA ASP A 658 -31.00 17.01 14.33
C ASP A 658 -29.80 17.85 14.78
N GLY A 659 -28.80 17.96 13.89
CA GLY A 659 -27.62 18.80 14.17
C GLY A 659 -26.64 18.20 15.19
N GLY A 660 -26.57 16.87 15.30
CA GLY A 660 -25.58 16.13 16.11
C GLY A 660 -26.10 15.66 17.47
N ILE A 661 -27.41 15.77 17.73
CA ILE A 661 -28.03 15.30 18.97
C ILE A 661 -28.49 13.86 18.82
N THR A 662 -29.14 13.50 17.71
CA THR A 662 -29.51 12.13 17.38
C THR A 662 -28.91 11.68 16.07
N PHE A 663 -28.71 10.34 15.93
CA PHE A 663 -28.12 9.74 14.73
C PHE A 663 -29.03 8.65 14.20
N GLU A 664 -29.20 8.63 12.89
CA GLU A 664 -30.01 7.69 12.16
C GLU A 664 -29.17 6.99 11.08
N GLN A 665 -29.52 5.71 10.80
CA GLN A 665 -28.85 4.93 9.77
C GLN A 665 -29.72 4.81 8.52
N ILE A 666 -29.94 5.92 7.83
CA ILE A 666 -30.76 6.01 6.61
C ILE A 666 -29.99 6.52 5.39
N GLY A 667 -28.74 6.95 5.61
CA GLY A 667 -27.95 7.60 4.58
C GLY A 667 -27.57 6.63 3.45
N GLU A 668 -27.51 7.19 2.24
CA GLU A 668 -26.95 6.56 1.06
C GLU A 668 -26.07 7.57 0.35
N VAL A 669 -24.79 7.20 0.13
CA VAL A 669 -23.83 8.03 -0.60
C VAL A 669 -23.45 7.31 -1.88
N ARG A 670 -23.44 8.04 -2.98
CA ARG A 670 -23.07 7.54 -4.30
C ARG A 670 -21.96 8.38 -4.89
N SER A 671 -20.92 7.73 -5.35
CA SER A 671 -19.79 8.35 -6.07
C SER A 671 -19.70 7.80 -7.47
N ARG A 672 -19.64 8.68 -8.45
CA ARG A 672 -19.43 8.36 -9.87
C ARG A 672 -18.24 9.13 -10.39
N GLY A 673 -17.46 8.51 -11.24
CA GLY A 673 -16.30 9.20 -11.76
C GLY A 673 -15.61 8.49 -12.90
N PHE A 674 -14.60 9.20 -13.39
CA PHE A 674 -13.67 8.74 -14.39
C PHE A 674 -12.25 8.93 -13.86
N GLU A 675 -11.40 7.96 -14.06
CA GLU A 675 -9.99 7.99 -13.65
C GLU A 675 -9.09 7.62 -14.83
N LEU A 676 -7.95 8.30 -14.94
CA LEU A 676 -6.90 8.04 -15.91
C LEU A 676 -5.55 8.09 -15.20
N GLU A 677 -4.71 7.11 -15.42
CA GLU A 677 -3.34 7.05 -14.92
C GLU A 677 -2.41 6.56 -16.03
N ALA A 678 -1.30 7.25 -16.24
CA ALA A 678 -0.26 6.86 -17.16
C ALA A 678 1.10 6.88 -16.45
N LYS A 679 1.87 5.81 -16.60
CA LYS A 679 3.26 5.71 -16.17
C LYS A 679 4.11 5.23 -17.35
N ALA A 680 5.26 5.86 -17.56
CA ALA A 680 6.12 5.57 -18.68
C ALA A 680 7.59 5.80 -18.38
N GLU A 681 8.42 4.96 -18.95
CA GLU A 681 9.89 5.10 -18.97
C GLU A 681 10.37 5.00 -20.42
N PHE A 682 10.84 6.11 -20.98
CA PHE A 682 11.32 6.21 -22.33
C PHE A 682 12.81 6.63 -22.35
N GLY A 683 13.71 5.64 -22.26
CA GLY A 683 15.14 5.91 -22.14
C GLY A 683 15.45 6.74 -20.90
N ASN A 684 15.85 8.00 -21.07
CA ASN A 684 16.21 8.90 -19.98
C ASN A 684 15.01 9.62 -19.35
N LEU A 685 13.79 9.48 -19.89
CA LEU A 685 12.59 10.18 -19.48
C LEU A 685 11.66 9.26 -18.68
N ASN A 686 11.32 9.64 -17.46
CA ASN A 686 10.26 9.03 -16.66
C ASN A 686 9.07 9.98 -16.56
N LEU A 687 7.86 9.43 -16.69
CA LEU A 687 6.60 10.19 -16.67
C LEU A 687 5.58 9.53 -15.76
N ILE A 688 4.87 10.35 -14.99
CA ILE A 688 3.66 9.98 -14.25
C ILE A 688 2.60 11.02 -14.55
N GLY A 689 1.44 10.61 -15.04
CA GLY A 689 0.29 11.47 -15.26
C GLY A 689 -0.98 10.87 -14.67
N SER A 690 -1.78 11.67 -13.99
CA SER A 690 -3.08 11.24 -13.49
C SER A 690 -4.14 12.31 -13.65
N TYR A 691 -5.37 11.84 -13.85
CA TYR A 691 -6.57 12.66 -13.84
C TYR A 691 -7.71 11.87 -13.16
N ALA A 692 -8.48 12.53 -12.32
CA ALA A 692 -9.74 11.98 -11.84
C ALA A 692 -10.83 13.05 -11.85
N TYR A 693 -12.02 12.63 -12.27
CA TYR A 693 -13.29 13.30 -12.04
C TYR A 693 -14.07 12.49 -11.01
N THR A 694 -14.50 13.14 -9.92
CA THR A 694 -15.24 12.50 -8.82
C THR A 694 -16.48 13.32 -8.48
N ASP A 695 -17.67 12.76 -8.67
CA ASP A 695 -18.96 13.32 -8.23
C ASP A 695 -19.54 12.42 -7.13
N ALA A 696 -19.24 12.76 -5.88
CA ALA A 696 -19.71 12.06 -4.69
C ALA A 696 -20.82 12.86 -4.01
N ARG A 697 -22.01 12.23 -3.82
CA ARG A 697 -23.20 12.90 -3.28
C ARG A 697 -23.97 12.01 -2.30
N SER A 698 -24.62 12.66 -1.33
CA SER A 698 -25.70 12.05 -0.56
C SER A 698 -26.90 11.82 -1.47
N VAL A 699 -27.35 10.56 -1.59
CA VAL A 699 -28.57 10.18 -2.36
C VAL A 699 -29.78 10.18 -1.45
N LYS A 700 -29.60 9.62 -0.23
CA LYS A 700 -30.55 9.71 0.87
C LYS A 700 -29.87 10.45 2.01
N GLY A 701 -30.41 11.60 2.32
CA GLY A 701 -29.87 12.46 3.36
C GLY A 701 -30.74 12.50 4.60
N SER A 702 -30.29 13.29 5.56
CA SER A 702 -31.00 13.69 6.78
C SER A 702 -31.42 15.15 6.68
N GLN A 703 -31.98 15.70 7.78
CA GLN A 703 -32.27 17.14 7.85
C GLN A 703 -31.01 18.01 7.80
N THR A 704 -29.87 17.48 8.23
CA THR A 704 -28.59 18.19 8.24
C THR A 704 -27.77 18.01 6.97
N ILE A 705 -27.93 16.89 6.27
CA ILE A 705 -27.26 16.62 5.01
C ILE A 705 -28.34 16.27 3.97
N PRO A 706 -28.86 17.23 3.23
CA PRO A 706 -29.92 17.00 2.25
C PRO A 706 -29.53 16.03 1.15
N ALA A 707 -30.54 15.35 0.56
CA ALA A 707 -30.31 14.55 -0.64
C ALA A 707 -29.84 15.43 -1.79
N GLY A 708 -28.84 15.00 -2.54
CA GLY A 708 -28.20 15.73 -3.62
C GLY A 708 -26.98 16.54 -3.18
N GLU A 709 -26.77 16.71 -1.86
CA GLU A 709 -25.61 17.43 -1.32
C GLU A 709 -24.31 16.69 -1.64
N ARG A 710 -23.25 17.47 -1.94
CA ARG A 710 -21.93 16.93 -2.24
C ARG A 710 -21.24 16.45 -0.95
N VAL A 711 -20.49 15.35 -1.07
CA VAL A 711 -19.58 14.94 0.01
C VAL A 711 -18.55 16.05 0.24
N ALA A 712 -18.36 16.41 1.51
CA ALA A 712 -17.47 17.49 1.91
C ALA A 712 -16.04 17.25 1.44
N LEU A 713 -15.35 18.33 1.05
CA LEU A 713 -13.91 18.36 0.73
C LEU A 713 -13.49 17.49 -0.47
N VAL A 714 -14.43 16.97 -1.24
CA VAL A 714 -14.15 16.20 -2.46
C VAL A 714 -14.13 17.15 -3.67
N PRO A 715 -12.96 17.40 -4.29
CA PRO A 715 -12.88 18.18 -5.52
C PRO A 715 -13.44 17.39 -6.70
N TYR A 716 -14.11 18.06 -7.66
CA TYR A 716 -14.57 17.42 -8.88
C TYR A 716 -13.40 16.93 -9.76
N HIS A 717 -12.36 17.73 -9.86
CA HIS A 717 -11.22 17.44 -10.73
C HIS A 717 -9.93 17.43 -9.94
N THR A 718 -9.17 16.36 -10.10
CA THR A 718 -7.77 16.26 -9.67
C THR A 718 -6.91 15.91 -10.87
N VAL A 719 -5.80 16.63 -11.05
CA VAL A 719 -4.83 16.41 -12.14
C VAL A 719 -3.45 16.41 -11.53
N SER A 720 -2.61 15.46 -11.89
CA SER A 720 -1.20 15.52 -11.54
C SER A 720 -0.32 15.06 -12.71
N LEU A 721 0.84 15.68 -12.82
CA LEU A 721 1.86 15.33 -13.78
C LEU A 721 3.22 15.43 -13.10
N TRP A 722 4.07 14.42 -13.27
CA TRP A 722 5.48 14.42 -12.90
C TRP A 722 6.30 13.93 -14.09
N ALA A 723 7.40 14.60 -14.35
CA ALA A 723 8.40 14.17 -15.32
C ALA A 723 9.79 14.34 -14.72
N ASP A 724 10.67 13.36 -14.91
CA ASP A 724 12.10 13.52 -14.67
C ASP A 724 12.92 13.01 -15.86
N TYR A 725 14.05 13.63 -16.08
CA TYR A 725 14.92 13.40 -17.23
C TYR A 725 16.38 13.34 -16.83
N ALA A 726 17.06 12.22 -17.17
CA ALA A 726 18.50 12.10 -17.04
C ALA A 726 19.19 12.79 -18.22
N LEU A 727 20.14 13.68 -17.94
CA LEU A 727 20.77 14.58 -18.92
C LEU A 727 22.01 13.99 -19.61
N ASP A 728 22.18 12.66 -19.59
CA ASP A 728 23.35 11.95 -20.11
C ASP A 728 23.55 12.18 -21.62
N ASP A 729 22.44 12.20 -22.39
CA ASP A 729 22.44 12.38 -23.84
C ASP A 729 22.68 13.82 -24.29
N VAL A 730 22.53 14.80 -23.39
CA VAL A 730 22.89 16.23 -23.66
C VAL A 730 24.26 16.59 -23.10
N GLY A 731 25.06 15.61 -22.68
CA GLY A 731 26.44 15.77 -22.23
C GLY A 731 26.62 16.09 -20.76
N LEU A 732 25.54 16.14 -19.95
CA LEU A 732 25.59 16.36 -18.52
C LEU A 732 25.41 15.02 -17.79
N LYS A 733 26.41 14.12 -17.97
CA LYS A 733 26.38 12.77 -17.40
C LYS A 733 26.17 12.79 -15.88
N GLY A 734 25.27 11.93 -15.40
CA GLY A 734 24.93 11.80 -13.98
C GLY A 734 23.97 12.86 -13.47
N ALA A 735 23.65 13.90 -14.25
CA ALA A 735 22.68 14.91 -13.87
C ALA A 735 21.25 14.45 -14.23
N LYS A 736 20.29 14.68 -13.32
CA LYS A 736 18.85 14.45 -13.55
C LYS A 736 18.07 15.66 -13.06
N ILE A 737 17.07 16.07 -13.82
CA ILE A 737 16.12 17.13 -13.44
C ILE A 737 14.71 16.57 -13.44
N GLY A 738 13.86 17.06 -12.55
CA GLY A 738 12.45 16.65 -12.47
C GLY A 738 11.56 17.82 -12.12
N ALA A 739 10.31 17.77 -12.59
CA ALA A 739 9.29 18.73 -12.22
C ALA A 739 7.91 18.05 -12.21
N GLY A 740 7.04 18.55 -11.33
CA GLY A 740 5.67 18.09 -11.22
C GLY A 740 4.68 19.22 -10.98
N ALA A 741 3.44 19.01 -11.39
CA ALA A 741 2.34 19.92 -11.13
C ALA A 741 1.12 19.14 -10.63
N ARG A 742 0.44 19.66 -9.62
CA ARG A 742 -0.74 19.06 -9.01
C ARG A 742 -1.86 20.10 -8.94
N TYR A 743 -2.99 19.82 -9.60
CA TYR A 743 -4.18 20.65 -9.59
C TYR A 743 -5.32 19.94 -8.86
N LEU A 744 -5.98 20.65 -7.96
CA LEU A 744 -7.26 20.27 -7.35
C LEU A 744 -8.25 21.40 -7.63
N SER A 745 -9.45 21.04 -8.10
CA SER A 745 -10.54 22.01 -8.24
C SER A 745 -11.07 22.47 -6.88
N SER A 746 -11.99 23.42 -6.86
CA SER A 746 -12.68 23.80 -5.61
C SER A 746 -13.43 22.61 -5.02
N ALA A 747 -13.54 22.60 -3.69
CA ALA A 747 -14.30 21.61 -2.92
C ALA A 747 -15.22 22.32 -1.93
N ASN A 748 -16.44 21.80 -1.75
CA ASN A 748 -17.38 22.42 -0.84
C ASN A 748 -17.11 22.09 0.64
N VAL A 749 -17.50 23.01 1.51
CA VAL A 749 -17.53 22.85 2.96
C VAL A 749 -18.98 23.11 3.41
N PRO A 750 -19.82 22.07 3.50
CA PRO A 750 -21.27 22.20 3.65
C PRO A 750 -21.69 23.05 4.86
N ASP A 751 -21.03 22.86 6.00
CA ASP A 751 -21.36 23.59 7.24
C ASP A 751 -21.24 25.12 7.13
N PHE A 752 -20.63 25.64 6.06
CA PHE A 752 -20.44 27.07 5.84
C PHE A 752 -21.09 27.61 4.60
N ASP A 753 -21.71 26.75 3.76
CA ASP A 753 -22.16 27.12 2.41
C ASP A 753 -21.04 27.83 1.62
N LYS A 754 -19.83 27.29 1.69
CA LYS A 754 -18.61 27.90 1.14
C LYS A 754 -17.72 26.85 0.49
N ASP A 755 -16.85 27.31 -0.39
CA ASP A 755 -15.88 26.48 -1.09
C ASP A 755 -14.44 26.74 -0.63
N VAL A 756 -13.65 25.67 -0.52
CA VAL A 756 -12.18 25.74 -0.56
C VAL A 756 -11.77 26.03 -1.99
N PRO A 757 -11.03 27.12 -2.29
CA PRO A 757 -10.62 27.42 -3.65
C PRO A 757 -9.75 26.36 -4.29
N GLY A 758 -9.89 26.19 -5.59
CA GLY A 758 -8.99 25.32 -6.36
C GLY A 758 -7.54 25.84 -6.34
N ARG A 759 -6.59 24.91 -6.51
CA ARG A 759 -5.15 25.23 -6.44
C ARG A 759 -4.32 24.43 -7.42
N VAL A 760 -3.21 25.04 -7.85
CA VAL A 760 -2.11 24.37 -8.55
C VAL A 760 -0.87 24.48 -7.66
N LEU A 761 -0.21 23.37 -7.39
CA LEU A 761 1.09 23.29 -6.71
C LEU A 761 2.12 22.72 -7.69
N VAL A 762 3.31 23.27 -7.67
CA VAL A 762 4.42 22.84 -8.53
C VAL A 762 5.56 22.37 -7.67
N ASP A 763 6.12 21.20 -8.02
CA ASP A 763 7.27 20.59 -7.35
C ASP A 763 8.43 20.48 -8.34
N ALA A 764 9.67 20.47 -7.87
CA ALA A 764 10.86 20.33 -8.71
C ALA A 764 11.97 19.53 -8.02
N MET A 765 12.85 18.94 -8.82
CA MET A 765 13.99 18.17 -8.32
C MET A 765 15.18 18.35 -9.26
N VAL A 766 16.39 18.41 -8.66
CA VAL A 766 17.68 18.28 -9.36
C VAL A 766 18.50 17.25 -8.59
N SER A 767 19.12 16.32 -9.28
CA SER A 767 20.05 15.38 -8.67
C SER A 767 21.31 15.18 -9.54
N TYR A 768 22.37 14.76 -8.89
CA TYR A 768 23.64 14.48 -9.52
C TYR A 768 24.29 13.23 -8.94
N ASP A 769 24.61 12.25 -9.82
CA ASP A 769 25.40 11.07 -9.49
C ASP A 769 26.89 11.35 -9.73
N PHE A 770 27.68 11.39 -8.66
CA PHE A 770 29.11 11.70 -8.72
C PHE A 770 29.95 10.58 -9.33
N GLY A 771 29.44 9.35 -9.44
CA GLY A 771 30.06 8.26 -10.17
C GLY A 771 30.32 8.59 -11.65
N ALA A 772 29.52 9.51 -12.21
CA ALA A 772 29.71 10.04 -13.57
C ALA A 772 30.99 10.89 -13.73
N ILE A 773 31.54 11.46 -12.65
CA ILE A 773 32.80 12.23 -12.66
C ILE A 773 33.99 11.28 -12.55
N ASP A 774 33.95 10.41 -11.52
CA ASP A 774 35.05 9.50 -11.22
C ASP A 774 34.49 8.26 -10.48
N LYS A 775 34.91 7.06 -10.87
CA LYS A 775 34.52 5.78 -10.25
C LYS A 775 34.70 5.73 -8.73
N LYS A 776 35.67 6.49 -8.18
CA LYS A 776 35.86 6.55 -6.72
C LYS A 776 34.68 7.16 -5.95
N TYR A 777 33.77 7.86 -6.64
CA TYR A 777 32.53 8.43 -6.09
C TYR A 777 31.30 7.63 -6.50
N GLU A 778 31.47 6.44 -7.09
CA GLU A 778 30.38 5.56 -7.48
C GLU A 778 29.43 5.33 -6.29
N GLY A 779 28.13 5.40 -6.55
CA GLY A 779 27.11 5.31 -5.53
C GLY A 779 26.82 6.58 -4.72
N THR A 780 27.60 7.68 -4.93
CA THR A 780 27.34 8.96 -4.25
C THR A 780 26.39 9.82 -5.08
N THR A 781 25.24 10.18 -4.52
CA THR A 781 24.23 11.02 -5.18
C THR A 781 23.84 12.20 -4.30
N LEU A 782 23.85 13.41 -4.86
CA LEU A 782 23.27 14.61 -4.26
C LEU A 782 21.93 14.90 -4.93
N SER A 783 20.88 15.17 -4.16
CA SER A 783 19.60 15.64 -4.70
C SER A 783 19.08 16.84 -3.92
N VAL A 784 18.38 17.73 -4.64
CA VAL A 784 17.65 18.86 -4.06
C VAL A 784 16.22 18.79 -4.59
N ASN A 785 15.28 18.67 -3.67
CA ASN A 785 13.85 18.63 -3.95
C ASN A 785 13.19 19.88 -3.40
N ALA A 786 12.29 20.48 -4.18
CA ALA A 786 11.47 21.61 -3.78
C ALA A 786 9.98 21.25 -3.96
N ARG A 787 9.19 21.42 -2.90
CA ARG A 787 7.74 21.25 -2.92
C ARG A 787 7.09 22.62 -2.84
N ASN A 788 5.93 22.80 -3.52
CA ASN A 788 5.27 24.08 -3.65
C ASN A 788 6.27 25.20 -4.07
N LEU A 789 6.99 24.96 -5.17
CA LEU A 789 8.13 25.77 -5.67
C LEU A 789 7.84 27.27 -5.74
N PHE A 790 6.60 27.65 -6.05
CA PHE A 790 6.19 29.04 -6.19
C PHE A 790 5.57 29.63 -4.91
N ASP A 791 5.71 28.93 -3.78
CA ASP A 791 5.18 29.34 -2.46
C ASP A 791 3.70 29.76 -2.51
N LYS A 792 2.89 28.98 -3.27
CA LYS A 792 1.47 29.25 -3.39
C LYS A 792 0.80 29.15 -2.02
N LYS A 793 0.22 30.25 -1.54
CA LYS A 793 -0.64 30.21 -0.35
C LYS A 793 -1.96 29.53 -0.68
N TYR A 794 -2.34 28.58 0.13
CA TYR A 794 -3.60 27.83 0.04
C TYR A 794 -4.02 27.33 1.42
N TYR A 795 -5.23 26.86 1.52
CA TYR A 795 -5.74 26.23 2.74
C TYR A 795 -6.60 25.01 2.42
N THR A 796 -6.77 24.15 3.40
CA THR A 796 -7.70 23.02 3.41
C THR A 796 -8.55 23.12 4.66
N CYS A 797 -9.81 22.68 4.57
CA CYS A 797 -10.71 22.71 5.72
C CYS A 797 -10.96 21.26 6.22
N VAL A 798 -11.56 21.14 7.39
CA VAL A 798 -12.16 19.90 7.88
C VAL A 798 -13.68 20.05 7.77
N ASP A 799 -14.39 18.95 7.75
CA ASP A 799 -15.85 18.89 7.63
C ASP A 799 -16.57 19.65 8.75
N SER A 800 -15.99 19.67 9.96
CA SER A 800 -16.48 20.40 11.13
C SER A 800 -16.17 21.92 11.13
N GLY A 801 -15.62 22.43 10.04
CA GLY A 801 -15.63 23.87 9.80
C GLY A 801 -14.41 24.67 10.13
N GLY A 802 -13.35 24.07 10.58
CA GLY A 802 -12.07 24.75 10.71
C GLY A 802 -11.20 24.55 9.46
N CYS A 803 -10.28 25.46 9.22
CA CYS A 803 -9.35 25.37 8.08
C CYS A 803 -7.90 25.49 8.55
N ARG A 804 -6.96 24.94 7.78
CA ARG A 804 -5.52 25.05 8.02
C ARG A 804 -4.83 25.57 6.78
N TYR A 805 -3.83 26.43 6.96
CA TYR A 805 -2.96 26.78 5.84
C TYR A 805 -2.19 25.58 5.34
N GLY A 806 -1.98 25.55 4.04
CA GLY A 806 -1.18 24.51 3.38
C GLY A 806 0.31 24.75 3.50
N GLU A 807 1.08 23.71 3.17
CA GLU A 807 2.55 23.70 3.24
C GLU A 807 3.14 24.79 2.31
N PRO A 808 4.04 25.67 2.84
CA PRO A 808 4.77 26.64 2.02
C PRO A 808 5.82 25.98 1.11
N LEU A 809 6.65 26.79 0.45
CA LEU A 809 7.85 26.30 -0.21
C LEU A 809 8.71 25.52 0.80
N THR A 810 8.92 24.24 0.50
CA THR A 810 9.77 23.36 1.31
C THR A 810 10.87 22.80 0.43
N VAL A 811 12.12 23.03 0.83
CA VAL A 811 13.33 22.56 0.12
C VAL A 811 14.04 21.53 0.98
N THR A 812 14.44 20.42 0.39
CA THR A 812 15.24 19.36 1.03
C THR A 812 16.41 19.00 0.14
N ALA A 813 17.62 19.13 0.67
CA ALA A 813 18.85 18.61 0.06
C ALA A 813 19.21 17.27 0.71
N SER A 814 19.58 16.26 -0.07
CA SER A 814 19.98 14.97 0.44
C SER A 814 21.26 14.46 -0.24
N LEU A 815 22.21 13.97 0.56
CA LEU A 815 23.40 13.28 0.10
C LEU A 815 23.26 11.80 0.46
N GLY A 816 23.23 10.97 -0.56
CA GLY A 816 23.16 9.51 -0.44
C GLY A 816 24.47 8.86 -0.85
N TYR A 817 24.83 7.77 -0.18
CA TYR A 817 25.94 6.90 -0.57
C TYR A 817 25.48 5.44 -0.52
N ARG A 818 25.70 4.73 -1.63
CA ARG A 818 25.37 3.30 -1.79
C ARG A 818 26.61 2.56 -2.29
N TRP A 819 26.98 1.41 -1.65
CA TRP A 819 28.17 0.60 -1.99
C TRP A 819 27.89 -0.90 -1.91
#